data_bfb4eb50bd3cf3c895f8b52a0110955f
#
_entry.id   bfb4eb50bd3cf3c895f8b52a0110955f
#
_cell.length_a   1.000
_cell.length_b   1.000
_cell.length_c   1.000
_cell.angle_alpha   90.00
_cell.angle_beta   90.00
_cell.angle_gamma   90.00
#
_symmetry.space_group_name_H-M   'P 1'
#
loop_
_entity.id
_entity.type
_entity.pdbx_description
1 polymer ?
#
loop_
_entity_poly.entity_id
_entity_poly.type
_entity_poly.pdbx_seq_one_letter_code
_entity_poly.pdbx_strand_id
1 'polypeptide(L)'
;VTSTLSESSYTARHLSVLEGLEAVRKRPGMYIGTTDSRGLMHCLWEIIDNSVDEALGGHCDRIDVVLHADSSVEVRDNGRGIPVDVEPKTGLTGVEVVFTKLHAGGKFGGGSYAASGGLHGVGASVVNALSSRLDVEVDRGSKTYRMTFHRGEPGRFEDSGTRGPEAPFTPFVDASELDVVGKVARGRTGTRVRYWADRQVFPSTAVFSYDELVSRVRQTTFLVPGLTVTVRDERRMPGTPGADGPHEETFVHHGGTVDFVEFLAPDAAVTDTWRLAGTGSFTETVPVLDGRGHLTSQEVTRECEVDVALRWGTGYETEVRSFVNIISTPKGGTHLAGLEQALMKTIRKQVELNARRLKVSTKDTTERIEKDDIMAGLTAVLTVRLAEPQFEGQTKEVLGTGPVRGIVAKVVESELTALLTSPKRDHKTQATLVLDKIVSEMRARLSARKQKEISRRKNALETSALPTKLADCRTDDVDRSELLIVEGDSALGTAKLARNSDFQALLPIRGKILNVQKASISDMLKNAECAAIIQVIGAGSGRSFDLEAARYGKIVMMTDADVDGAHIRTLLLTLFFRYMRPLVDAGRVYAAVPPLHRVEVIGNGSKKNEYVYTYSEAELAATLRRLEKSGRRYKEDIQRYKGLGEMDADQLAETTMDPRHRTLRRVTAQDAAAADAVFELLMGSEVAPRRDFIVAGASQLDRARIDA
;
A
#
# COMPACT_ATOMS: atom_id res chain seq x y z
N VAL A 1 -8.23 34.77 39.17
CA VAL A 1 -6.85 35.23 38.86
C VAL A 1 -6.54 34.76 37.46
N THR A 2 -6.85 35.60 36.49
CA THR A 2 -6.52 35.41 35.07
C THR A 2 -5.02 35.70 34.91
N SER A 3 -4.22 34.66 34.66
CA SER A 3 -2.83 34.84 34.25
C SER A 3 -2.85 35.28 32.77
N THR A 4 -2.52 36.54 32.56
CA THR A 4 -2.16 37.07 31.24
C THR A 4 -0.90 36.35 30.78
N LEU A 5 -1.04 35.44 29.81
CA LEU A 5 0.07 34.96 29.00
C LEU A 5 0.64 36.18 28.25
N SER A 6 1.86 36.58 28.62
CA SER A 6 2.60 37.60 27.89
C SER A 6 2.67 37.16 26.43
N GLU A 7 2.19 37.98 25.52
CA GLU A 7 2.48 37.87 24.09
C GLU A 7 3.99 37.87 23.91
N SER A 8 4.60 36.69 23.80
CA SER A 8 5.98 36.57 23.33
C SER A 8 5.98 37.15 21.92
N SER A 9 6.61 38.29 21.73
CA SER A 9 6.72 38.96 20.47
C SER A 9 7.38 37.99 19.45
N TYR A 10 6.58 37.36 18.63
CA TYR A 10 7.07 36.55 17.49
C TYR A 10 7.77 37.48 16.53
N THR A 11 9.10 37.41 16.48
CA THR A 11 9.95 38.26 15.64
C THR A 11 10.74 37.40 14.65
N ALA A 12 11.31 38.02 13.65
CA ALA A 12 12.16 37.33 12.64
C ALA A 12 13.33 36.55 13.27
N ARG A 13 13.74 36.89 14.51
CA ARG A 13 14.76 36.14 15.28
C ARG A 13 14.33 34.72 15.63
N HIS A 14 13.04 34.43 15.61
CA HIS A 14 12.49 33.08 15.87
C HIS A 14 12.34 32.25 14.58
N LEU A 15 12.65 32.82 13.41
CA LEU A 15 12.70 32.13 12.15
C LEU A 15 14.05 31.45 12.00
N SER A 16 14.09 30.13 11.92
CA SER A 16 15.28 29.37 11.51
C SER A 16 15.18 29.08 10.01
N VAL A 17 16.14 29.54 9.24
CA VAL A 17 16.28 29.19 7.83
C VAL A 17 17.19 27.97 7.77
N LEU A 18 16.69 26.90 7.13
CA LEU A 18 17.45 25.68 6.87
C LEU A 18 17.79 25.66 5.40
N GLU A 19 19.05 25.51 5.07
CA GLU A 19 19.52 25.48 3.69
C GLU A 19 20.11 24.10 3.32
N GLY A 20 19.97 23.72 2.06
CA GLY A 20 20.57 22.52 1.50
C GLY A 20 20.23 21.23 2.24
N LEU A 21 21.24 20.38 2.46
CA LEU A 21 21.08 19.05 3.04
C LEU A 21 20.77 19.06 4.55
N GLU A 22 21.03 20.16 5.25
CA GLU A 22 20.66 20.31 6.66
C GLU A 22 19.15 20.28 6.85
N ALA A 23 18.38 20.87 5.92
CA ALA A 23 16.94 20.83 5.92
C ALA A 23 16.40 19.38 5.83
N VAL A 24 17.04 18.55 5.03
CA VAL A 24 16.71 17.12 4.88
C VAL A 24 16.93 16.38 6.20
N ARG A 25 18.08 16.59 6.85
CA ARG A 25 18.39 15.93 8.14
C ARG A 25 17.45 16.34 9.27
N LYS A 26 17.06 17.60 9.33
CA LYS A 26 16.13 18.11 10.37
C LYS A 26 14.68 17.67 10.14
N ARG A 27 14.25 17.46 8.90
CA ARG A 27 12.87 17.08 8.56
C ARG A 27 12.82 15.94 7.52
N PRO A 28 13.39 14.77 7.82
CA PRO A 28 13.48 13.67 6.89
C PRO A 28 12.11 13.21 6.38
N GLY A 29 11.09 13.24 7.22
CA GLY A 29 9.72 12.87 6.84
C GLY A 29 9.12 13.65 5.68
N MET A 30 9.61 14.87 5.38
CA MET A 30 9.17 15.64 4.21
C MET A 30 9.68 15.04 2.89
N TYR A 31 10.80 14.31 2.93
CA TYR A 31 11.45 13.76 1.74
C TYR A 31 11.24 12.26 1.57
N ILE A 32 11.23 11.50 2.69
CA ILE A 32 11.13 10.04 2.67
C ILE A 32 9.86 9.51 3.37
N GLY A 33 8.95 10.40 3.76
CA GLY A 33 7.66 10.07 4.39
C GLY A 33 7.78 9.66 5.86
N THR A 34 8.63 8.70 6.20
CA THR A 34 8.83 8.21 7.57
C THR A 34 10.31 7.93 7.84
N THR A 35 10.68 7.69 9.10
CA THR A 35 12.04 7.27 9.48
C THR A 35 12.10 5.82 9.97
N ASP A 36 11.03 5.05 9.79
CA ASP A 36 10.99 3.61 10.03
C ASP A 36 11.55 2.79 8.84
N SER A 37 11.31 1.48 8.80
CA SER A 37 11.74 0.62 7.69
C SER A 37 11.22 1.07 6.33
N ARG A 38 10.04 1.70 6.25
CA ARG A 38 9.49 2.20 4.97
C ARG A 38 10.31 3.37 4.44
N GLY A 39 10.67 4.33 5.30
CA GLY A 39 11.55 5.42 4.90
C GLY A 39 12.95 4.95 4.51
N LEU A 40 13.45 3.92 5.22
CA LEU A 40 14.72 3.28 4.87
C LEU A 40 14.66 2.61 3.50
N MET A 41 13.58 1.87 3.20
CA MET A 41 13.34 1.29 1.87
C MET A 41 13.18 2.38 0.81
N HIS A 42 12.55 3.52 1.14
CA HIS A 42 12.44 4.64 0.21
C HIS A 42 13.82 5.17 -0.22
N CYS A 43 14.77 5.30 0.70
CA CYS A 43 16.15 5.65 0.36
C CYS A 43 16.77 4.65 -0.64
N LEU A 44 16.53 3.35 -0.46
CA LEU A 44 17.02 2.33 -1.37
C LEU A 44 16.38 2.47 -2.76
N TRP A 45 15.07 2.74 -2.81
CA TRP A 45 14.36 2.96 -4.08
C TRP A 45 14.92 4.15 -4.86
N GLU A 46 15.25 5.25 -4.22
CA GLU A 46 15.82 6.43 -4.88
C GLU A 46 17.16 6.11 -5.58
N ILE A 47 17.97 5.24 -5.02
CA ILE A 47 19.24 4.82 -5.66
C ILE A 47 18.98 3.82 -6.78
N ILE A 48 18.11 2.81 -6.58
CA ILE A 48 17.75 1.84 -7.62
C ILE A 48 17.09 2.52 -8.81
N ASP A 49 16.13 3.43 -8.56
CA ASP A 49 15.40 4.14 -9.60
C ASP A 49 16.32 5.00 -10.48
N ASN A 50 17.44 5.51 -9.94
CA ASN A 50 18.45 6.19 -10.76
C ASN A 50 19.11 5.23 -11.77
N SER A 51 19.44 4.01 -11.36
CA SER A 51 19.99 2.98 -12.25
C SER A 51 18.95 2.48 -13.26
N VAL A 52 17.67 2.37 -12.85
CA VAL A 52 16.56 2.02 -13.73
C VAL A 52 16.30 3.11 -14.78
N ASP A 53 16.48 4.40 -14.43
CA ASP A 53 16.37 5.50 -15.39
C ASP A 53 17.43 5.40 -16.50
N GLU A 54 18.66 4.94 -16.19
CA GLU A 54 19.66 4.60 -17.20
C GLU A 54 19.19 3.46 -18.11
N ALA A 55 18.50 2.46 -17.54
CA ALA A 55 17.94 1.36 -18.33
C ALA A 55 16.77 1.81 -19.22
N LEU A 56 15.89 2.67 -18.73
CA LEU A 56 14.84 3.30 -19.54
C LEU A 56 15.41 4.15 -20.68
N GLY A 57 16.55 4.77 -20.46
CA GLY A 57 17.30 5.49 -21.48
C GLY A 57 18.05 4.60 -22.48
N GLY A 58 17.99 3.26 -22.31
CA GLY A 58 18.70 2.29 -23.17
C GLY A 58 20.21 2.20 -22.93
N HIS A 59 20.68 2.68 -21.78
CA HIS A 59 22.12 2.76 -21.45
C HIS A 59 22.55 1.75 -20.38
N CYS A 60 21.61 1.01 -19.78
CA CYS A 60 21.89 0.03 -18.74
C CYS A 60 21.05 -1.23 -19.00
N ASP A 61 21.66 -2.40 -18.86
CA ASP A 61 20.97 -3.68 -18.97
C ASP A 61 21.20 -4.58 -17.74
N ARG A 62 22.00 -4.12 -16.78
CA ARG A 62 22.27 -4.87 -15.55
C ARG A 62 22.38 -3.98 -14.33
N ILE A 63 21.67 -4.37 -13.27
CA ILE A 63 21.75 -3.77 -11.95
C ILE A 63 21.98 -4.88 -10.91
N ASP A 64 22.97 -4.67 -10.04
CA ASP A 64 23.25 -5.57 -8.92
C ASP A 64 22.93 -4.80 -7.61
N VAL A 65 22.11 -5.39 -6.73
CA VAL A 65 21.74 -4.83 -5.42
C VAL A 65 22.19 -5.78 -4.32
N VAL A 66 22.98 -5.30 -3.38
CA VAL A 66 23.53 -6.11 -2.29
C VAL A 66 23.17 -5.51 -0.94
N LEU A 67 22.53 -6.31 -0.09
CA LEU A 67 22.30 -6.01 1.33
C LEU A 67 23.45 -6.65 2.12
N HIS A 68 24.44 -5.85 2.51
CA HIS A 68 25.64 -6.34 3.16
C HIS A 68 25.45 -6.71 4.64
N ALA A 69 26.27 -7.61 5.15
CA ALA A 69 26.26 -8.04 6.55
C ALA A 69 26.52 -6.88 7.55
N ASP A 70 27.20 -5.83 7.14
CA ASP A 70 27.48 -4.63 7.94
C ASP A 70 26.34 -3.61 7.93
N SER A 71 25.15 -3.99 7.47
CA SER A 71 23.96 -3.15 7.34
C SER A 71 24.07 -2.04 6.29
N SER A 72 25.12 -2.05 5.44
CA SER A 72 25.15 -1.18 4.26
C SER A 72 24.35 -1.79 3.11
N VAL A 73 23.98 -0.93 2.16
CA VAL A 73 23.38 -1.35 0.89
C VAL A 73 24.24 -0.87 -0.25
N GLU A 74 24.44 -1.71 -1.24
CA GLU A 74 25.16 -1.36 -2.47
C GLU A 74 24.23 -1.56 -3.68
N VAL A 75 24.20 -0.57 -4.56
CA VAL A 75 23.55 -0.63 -5.87
C VAL A 75 24.61 -0.34 -6.92
N ARG A 76 24.72 -1.23 -7.91
CA ARG A 76 25.65 -1.10 -9.01
C ARG A 76 24.92 -1.27 -10.32
N ASP A 77 25.20 -0.39 -11.27
CA ASP A 77 24.72 -0.46 -12.65
C ASP A 77 25.87 -0.48 -13.66
N ASN A 78 25.56 -0.82 -14.89
CA ASN A 78 26.45 -0.72 -16.04
C ASN A 78 26.03 0.40 -17.01
N GLY A 79 25.36 1.43 -16.51
CA GLY A 79 24.95 2.62 -17.27
C GLY A 79 26.11 3.49 -17.73
N ARG A 80 25.81 4.71 -18.19
CA ARG A 80 26.85 5.65 -18.69
C ARG A 80 27.84 6.14 -17.63
N GLY A 81 27.50 5.97 -16.35
CA GLY A 81 28.21 6.55 -15.23
C GLY A 81 27.92 8.05 -15.05
N ILE A 82 27.81 8.49 -13.81
CA ILE A 82 27.61 9.91 -13.46
C ILE A 82 28.72 10.75 -14.09
N PRO A 83 28.44 11.96 -14.64
CA PRO A 83 29.48 12.86 -15.15
C PRO A 83 30.54 13.15 -14.10
N VAL A 84 31.81 13.03 -14.48
CA VAL A 84 32.97 13.27 -13.62
C VAL A 84 33.65 14.61 -13.89
N ASP A 85 33.25 15.28 -14.96
CA ASP A 85 33.66 16.62 -15.33
C ASP A 85 33.06 17.69 -14.43
N VAL A 86 33.63 18.87 -14.43
CA VAL A 86 33.17 20.01 -13.61
C VAL A 86 31.97 20.67 -14.25
N GLU A 87 30.90 20.87 -13.49
CA GLU A 87 29.72 21.61 -13.92
C GLU A 87 30.02 23.12 -13.88
N PRO A 88 29.86 23.85 -15.01
CA PRO A 88 30.37 25.22 -15.15
C PRO A 88 29.79 26.27 -14.21
N LYS A 89 28.50 26.07 -13.75
CA LYS A 89 27.84 27.06 -12.89
C LYS A 89 28.24 26.92 -11.41
N THR A 90 28.41 25.68 -10.96
CA THR A 90 28.73 25.41 -9.56
C THR A 90 30.23 25.28 -9.30
N GLY A 91 31.03 24.98 -10.33
CA GLY A 91 32.43 24.65 -10.19
C GLY A 91 32.73 23.29 -9.53
N LEU A 92 31.67 22.47 -9.30
CA LEU A 92 31.73 21.16 -8.64
C LEU A 92 31.74 20.05 -9.68
N THR A 93 32.28 18.88 -9.32
CA THR A 93 32.21 17.70 -10.19
C THR A 93 30.73 17.23 -10.30
N GLY A 94 30.38 16.62 -11.44
CA GLY A 94 29.01 16.10 -11.62
C GLY A 94 28.58 15.12 -10.52
N VAL A 95 29.51 14.29 -10.01
CA VAL A 95 29.28 13.40 -8.87
C VAL A 95 28.88 14.19 -7.64
N GLU A 96 29.64 15.24 -7.31
CA GLU A 96 29.33 16.07 -6.15
C GLU A 96 28.01 16.83 -6.29
N VAL A 97 27.72 17.37 -7.47
CA VAL A 97 26.47 18.07 -7.76
C VAL A 97 25.28 17.15 -7.50
N VAL A 98 25.31 15.91 -8.00
CA VAL A 98 24.23 14.94 -7.85
C VAL A 98 23.96 14.58 -6.37
N PHE A 99 25.02 14.48 -5.56
CA PHE A 99 24.89 14.03 -4.17
C PHE A 99 24.80 15.16 -3.14
N THR A 100 25.12 16.42 -3.49
CA THR A 100 25.11 17.54 -2.52
C THR A 100 24.10 18.64 -2.84
N LYS A 101 23.64 18.76 -4.09
CA LYS A 101 22.69 19.80 -4.47
C LYS A 101 21.28 19.24 -4.61
N LEU A 102 20.32 19.87 -3.94
CA LEU A 102 18.90 19.61 -4.14
C LEU A 102 18.48 20.20 -5.50
N HIS A 103 17.57 19.53 -6.18
CA HIS A 103 17.04 19.94 -7.50
C HIS A 103 18.16 20.07 -8.57
N ALA A 104 19.12 19.17 -8.53
CA ALA A 104 20.19 19.07 -9.52
C ALA A 104 20.16 17.70 -10.20
N GLY A 105 20.50 17.67 -11.49
CA GLY A 105 20.59 16.43 -12.27
C GLY A 105 20.32 16.61 -13.74
N GLY A 106 20.78 15.67 -14.58
CA GLY A 106 20.59 15.68 -16.04
C GLY A 106 19.16 15.42 -16.53
N LYS A 107 18.21 15.28 -15.60
CA LYS A 107 16.79 15.02 -15.89
C LYS A 107 15.98 16.32 -16.09
N PHE A 108 16.56 17.47 -15.77
CA PHE A 108 15.99 18.79 -16.00
C PHE A 108 16.47 19.34 -17.34
N GLY A 109 15.65 19.40 -18.36
CA GLY A 109 16.00 20.08 -19.61
C GLY A 109 15.96 19.27 -20.90
N GLY A 110 15.18 18.22 -20.95
CA GLY A 110 14.64 17.65 -22.21
C GLY A 110 15.60 16.95 -23.18
N GLY A 111 16.87 16.73 -22.81
CA GLY A 111 17.84 16.21 -23.78
C GLY A 111 18.38 14.80 -23.53
N SER A 112 18.37 14.32 -22.30
CA SER A 112 19.09 13.07 -21.94
C SER A 112 18.20 11.89 -21.55
N TYR A 113 16.93 12.14 -21.20
CA TYR A 113 15.97 11.11 -20.80
C TYR A 113 14.58 11.41 -21.36
N ALA A 114 14.08 10.53 -22.23
CA ALA A 114 12.73 10.64 -22.80
C ALA A 114 11.65 10.29 -21.77
N ALA A 115 11.97 9.42 -20.80
CA ALA A 115 11.13 9.05 -19.68
C ALA A 115 12.02 8.78 -18.44
N SER A 116 11.59 9.17 -17.27
CA SER A 116 12.34 8.99 -16.03
C SER A 116 11.38 8.79 -14.85
N GLY A 117 11.77 7.95 -13.89
CA GLY A 117 11.12 7.80 -12.59
C GLY A 117 11.50 8.90 -11.60
N GLY A 118 12.76 9.37 -11.68
CA GLY A 118 13.29 10.43 -10.84
C GLY A 118 12.96 11.83 -11.37
N LEU A 119 11.85 12.43 -10.90
CA LEU A 119 11.33 13.70 -11.42
C LEU A 119 11.87 14.96 -10.69
N HIS A 120 12.31 14.82 -9.45
CA HIS A 120 12.59 15.97 -8.59
C HIS A 120 14.08 16.30 -8.44
N GLY A 121 14.97 15.40 -8.87
CA GLY A 121 16.42 15.60 -8.77
C GLY A 121 16.94 15.76 -7.33
N VAL A 122 16.26 15.13 -6.37
CA VAL A 122 16.60 15.22 -4.93
C VAL A 122 16.98 13.87 -4.31
N GLY A 123 16.60 12.74 -4.93
CA GLY A 123 16.72 11.42 -4.30
C GLY A 123 18.13 11.09 -3.84
N ALA A 124 19.12 11.17 -4.70
CA ALA A 124 20.51 10.86 -4.36
C ALA A 124 21.07 11.77 -3.25
N SER A 125 20.79 13.07 -3.30
CA SER A 125 21.22 14.03 -2.28
C SER A 125 20.51 13.83 -0.94
N VAL A 126 19.23 13.43 -0.96
CA VAL A 126 18.48 13.04 0.25
C VAL A 126 19.08 11.79 0.88
N VAL A 127 19.36 10.75 0.10
CA VAL A 127 20.02 9.54 0.62
C VAL A 127 21.37 9.85 1.23
N ASN A 128 22.18 10.69 0.55
CA ASN A 128 23.45 11.14 1.08
C ASN A 128 23.31 11.87 2.43
N ALA A 129 22.37 12.82 2.53
CA ALA A 129 22.13 13.55 3.76
C ALA A 129 21.69 12.64 4.94
N LEU A 130 20.98 11.54 4.65
CA LEU A 130 20.44 10.59 5.64
C LEU A 130 21.36 9.38 5.86
N SER A 131 22.56 9.38 5.30
CA SER A 131 23.58 8.34 5.46
C SER A 131 24.68 8.81 6.40
N SER A 132 25.13 7.94 7.30
CA SER A 132 26.34 8.16 8.08
C SER A 132 27.60 8.09 7.22
N ARG A 133 27.55 7.27 6.17
CA ARG A 133 28.59 7.20 5.11
C ARG A 133 27.93 6.85 3.79
N LEU A 134 28.38 7.47 2.72
CA LEU A 134 28.02 7.12 1.35
C LEU A 134 29.27 7.16 0.47
N ASP A 135 29.54 6.04 -0.22
CA ASP A 135 30.65 5.88 -1.15
C ASP A 135 30.08 5.78 -2.57
N VAL A 136 30.58 6.60 -3.49
CA VAL A 136 30.24 6.56 -4.92
C VAL A 136 31.49 6.20 -5.72
N GLU A 137 31.35 5.20 -6.58
CA GLU A 137 32.38 4.87 -7.57
C GLU A 137 31.77 4.93 -8.97
N VAL A 138 32.47 5.55 -9.88
CA VAL A 138 32.04 5.75 -11.27
C VAL A 138 33.12 5.23 -12.23
N ASP A 139 32.75 4.25 -13.04
CA ASP A 139 33.55 3.73 -14.13
C ASP A 139 33.29 4.60 -15.37
N ARG A 140 34.26 5.42 -15.78
CA ARG A 140 34.17 6.29 -16.95
C ARG A 140 35.57 6.63 -17.54
N GLY A 141 35.69 6.71 -18.86
CA GLY A 141 36.95 7.08 -19.50
C GLY A 141 38.10 6.13 -19.17
N SER A 142 37.85 4.83 -19.03
CA SER A 142 38.79 3.77 -18.63
C SER A 142 39.39 3.92 -17.22
N LYS A 143 38.76 4.68 -16.37
CA LYS A 143 39.15 4.89 -14.98
C LYS A 143 37.96 4.65 -14.07
N THR A 144 38.24 4.24 -12.82
CA THR A 144 37.26 4.25 -11.72
C THR A 144 37.55 5.46 -10.85
N TYR A 145 36.57 6.33 -10.76
CA TYR A 145 36.62 7.53 -9.89
C TYR A 145 35.84 7.19 -8.61
N ARG A 146 36.28 7.77 -7.48
CA ARG A 146 35.61 7.63 -6.19
C ARG A 146 35.41 8.97 -5.51
N MET A 147 34.27 9.16 -4.88
CA MET A 147 34.01 10.22 -3.90
C MET A 147 33.26 9.61 -2.70
N THR A 148 33.57 10.10 -1.50
CA THR A 148 32.94 9.65 -0.28
C THR A 148 32.31 10.82 0.46
N PHE A 149 31.25 10.52 1.22
CA PHE A 149 30.47 11.53 1.94
C PHE A 149 30.17 11.05 3.37
N HIS A 150 30.22 11.98 4.30
CA HIS A 150 29.75 11.80 5.67
C HIS A 150 28.58 12.73 5.93
N ARG A 151 27.38 12.20 6.10
CA ARG A 151 26.16 12.98 6.38
C ARG A 151 25.90 14.12 5.39
N GLY A 152 26.18 13.87 4.13
CA GLY A 152 26.03 14.86 3.06
C GLY A 152 27.28 15.68 2.74
N GLU A 153 28.29 15.67 3.59
CA GLU A 153 29.53 16.43 3.42
C GLU A 153 30.54 15.59 2.64
N PRO A 154 31.14 16.12 1.53
CA PRO A 154 32.17 15.42 0.75
C PRO A 154 33.52 15.44 1.47
N GLY A 155 34.25 14.32 1.40
CA GLY A 155 35.55 14.19 2.03
C GLY A 155 36.18 12.82 1.85
N ARG A 156 37.12 12.46 2.72
CA ARG A 156 37.84 11.18 2.69
C ARG A 156 37.69 10.43 4.00
N PHE A 157 37.39 9.12 3.92
CA PHE A 157 37.49 8.21 5.03
C PHE A 157 38.85 7.51 5.05
N GLU A 158 39.45 7.42 6.25
CA GLU A 158 40.64 6.64 6.51
C GLU A 158 40.29 5.21 6.91
N ASP A 159 40.09 4.36 5.91
CA ASP A 159 39.74 2.94 6.15
C ASP A 159 40.98 2.13 6.57
N SER A 160 41.03 1.64 7.77
CA SER A 160 42.05 0.73 8.30
C SER A 160 41.72 -0.74 8.11
N GLY A 161 41.51 -1.16 6.85
CA GLY A 161 41.23 -2.56 6.49
C GLY A 161 39.74 -2.87 6.23
N THR A 162 38.80 -2.41 7.05
CA THR A 162 37.36 -2.62 6.84
C THR A 162 36.68 -1.29 6.58
N ARG A 163 35.91 -1.20 5.48
CA ARG A 163 35.08 -0.01 5.21
C ARG A 163 33.92 0.06 6.22
N GLY A 164 33.70 1.22 6.82
CA GLY A 164 32.61 1.40 7.75
C GLY A 164 32.34 2.88 8.06
N PRO A 165 31.17 3.20 8.63
CA PRO A 165 30.79 4.57 8.93
C PRO A 165 31.56 5.20 10.11
N GLU A 166 32.23 4.34 10.92
CA GLU A 166 33.01 4.76 12.09
C GLU A 166 34.48 5.10 11.76
N ALA A 167 34.89 4.93 10.50
CA ALA A 167 36.25 5.30 10.08
C ALA A 167 36.44 6.83 10.22
N PRO A 168 37.65 7.29 10.60
CA PRO A 168 37.94 8.73 10.64
C PRO A 168 37.60 9.39 9.32
N PHE A 169 36.93 10.53 9.37
CA PHE A 169 36.52 11.30 8.20
C PHE A 169 37.17 12.68 8.20
N THR A 170 37.72 13.09 7.07
CA THR A 170 38.26 14.40 6.84
C THR A 170 37.51 15.08 5.71
N PRO A 171 36.75 16.16 5.97
CA PRO A 171 36.05 16.90 4.92
C PRO A 171 37.05 17.64 4.00
N PHE A 172 36.64 17.87 2.76
CA PHE A 172 37.37 18.77 1.87
C PHE A 172 37.20 20.22 2.34
N VAL A 173 38.30 20.99 2.34
CA VAL A 173 38.32 22.37 2.86
C VAL A 173 38.13 23.41 1.75
N ASP A 174 38.90 23.30 0.65
CA ASP A 174 38.90 24.32 -0.40
C ASP A 174 38.22 23.88 -1.69
N ALA A 175 38.52 22.69 -2.16
CA ALA A 175 37.93 22.10 -3.36
C ALA A 175 37.81 20.59 -3.20
N SER A 176 36.67 20.04 -3.64
CA SER A 176 36.50 18.62 -3.64
C SER A 176 37.32 17.92 -4.69
N GLU A 177 37.94 16.81 -4.33
CA GLU A 177 38.71 15.97 -5.22
C GLU A 177 38.01 14.68 -5.53
N LEU A 178 38.01 14.32 -6.80
CA LEU A 178 37.51 13.02 -7.26
C LEU A 178 38.71 12.07 -7.42
N ASP A 179 38.82 11.11 -6.51
CA ASP A 179 39.97 10.19 -6.49
C ASP A 179 39.90 9.18 -7.64
N VAL A 180 41.00 8.95 -8.32
CA VAL A 180 41.13 7.85 -9.29
C VAL A 180 41.66 6.62 -8.55
N VAL A 181 40.76 5.66 -8.31
CA VAL A 181 41.06 4.46 -7.49
C VAL A 181 41.37 3.22 -8.32
N GLY A 182 41.15 3.25 -9.62
CA GLY A 182 41.38 2.10 -10.48
C GLY A 182 41.34 2.40 -11.96
N LYS A 183 41.68 1.39 -12.75
CA LYS A 183 41.54 1.38 -14.21
C LYS A 183 40.54 0.29 -14.61
N VAL A 184 39.69 0.59 -15.57
CA VAL A 184 38.74 -0.38 -16.13
C VAL A 184 38.93 -0.55 -17.63
N ALA A 185 38.40 -1.61 -18.19
CA ALA A 185 38.50 -1.88 -19.61
C ALA A 185 37.89 -0.71 -20.42
N ARG A 186 38.45 -0.47 -21.61
CA ARG A 186 37.92 0.55 -22.51
C ARG A 186 36.49 0.28 -22.88
N GLY A 187 35.62 1.28 -22.72
CA GLY A 187 34.18 1.18 -22.98
C GLY A 187 33.35 0.66 -21.80
N ARG A 188 33.98 0.20 -20.72
CA ARG A 188 33.26 -0.10 -19.50
C ARG A 188 32.86 1.17 -18.80
N THR A 189 31.56 1.28 -18.50
CA THR A 189 30.97 2.38 -17.74
C THR A 189 30.03 1.84 -16.66
N GLY A 190 29.65 2.67 -15.71
CA GLY A 190 28.68 2.31 -14.67
C GLY A 190 28.83 3.18 -13.43
N THR A 191 27.87 3.05 -12.54
CA THR A 191 27.90 3.69 -11.23
C THR A 191 27.72 2.63 -10.15
N ARG A 192 28.42 2.80 -9.02
CA ARG A 192 28.25 2.01 -7.82
C ARG A 192 28.07 2.95 -6.65
N VAL A 193 26.98 2.80 -5.94
CA VAL A 193 26.67 3.56 -4.72
C VAL A 193 26.53 2.59 -3.58
N ARG A 194 27.33 2.76 -2.53
CA ARG A 194 27.21 2.03 -1.27
C ARG A 194 27.00 3.00 -0.13
N TYR A 195 25.98 2.76 0.72
CA TYR A 195 25.69 3.66 1.82
C TYR A 195 25.29 2.93 3.10
N TRP A 196 25.56 3.58 4.22
CA TRP A 196 25.16 3.18 5.57
C TRP A 196 24.16 4.21 6.09
N ALA A 197 22.93 3.79 6.34
CA ALA A 197 21.88 4.66 6.86
C ALA A 197 22.29 5.23 8.24
N ASP A 198 22.07 6.52 8.45
CA ASP A 198 22.47 7.20 9.70
C ASP A 198 21.53 6.81 10.86
N ARG A 199 22.08 6.17 11.88
CA ARG A 199 21.36 5.77 13.10
C ARG A 199 20.92 6.93 13.97
N GLN A 200 21.35 8.15 13.68
CA GLN A 200 20.77 9.36 14.28
C GLN A 200 19.38 9.69 13.69
N VAL A 201 19.10 9.22 12.49
CA VAL A 201 17.83 9.44 11.78
C VAL A 201 16.93 8.22 11.83
N PHE A 202 17.50 7.04 11.55
CA PHE A 202 16.77 5.78 11.50
C PHE A 202 16.98 5.00 12.81
N PRO A 203 15.91 4.63 13.54
CA PRO A 203 16.03 3.81 14.74
C PRO A 203 16.63 2.44 14.42
N SER A 204 17.20 1.78 15.42
CA SER A 204 17.80 0.45 15.27
C SER A 204 16.82 -0.62 14.77
N THR A 205 15.52 -0.41 15.00
CA THR A 205 14.44 -1.28 14.51
C THR A 205 14.14 -1.12 13.02
N ALA A 206 14.62 -0.04 12.38
CA ALA A 206 14.49 0.14 10.95
C ALA A 206 15.48 -0.77 10.22
N VAL A 207 14.97 -1.71 9.45
CA VAL A 207 15.76 -2.69 8.68
C VAL A 207 15.29 -2.75 7.24
N PHE A 208 16.20 -3.07 6.32
CA PHE A 208 15.85 -3.32 4.93
C PHE A 208 15.10 -4.65 4.81
N SER A 209 13.95 -4.62 4.15
CA SER A 209 13.14 -5.81 3.87
C SER A 209 13.58 -6.44 2.56
N TYR A 210 14.04 -7.70 2.63
CA TYR A 210 14.42 -8.47 1.44
C TYR A 210 13.19 -8.77 0.56
N ASP A 211 12.09 -9.20 1.18
CA ASP A 211 10.87 -9.58 0.45
C ASP A 211 10.25 -8.41 -0.29
N GLU A 212 10.24 -7.21 0.32
CA GLU A 212 9.79 -5.98 -0.31
C GLU A 212 10.71 -5.58 -1.47
N LEU A 213 12.04 -5.71 -1.28
CA LEU A 213 13.02 -5.45 -2.32
C LEU A 213 12.82 -6.36 -3.52
N VAL A 214 12.74 -7.67 -3.30
CA VAL A 214 12.52 -8.68 -4.35
C VAL A 214 11.21 -8.43 -5.09
N SER A 215 10.14 -8.15 -4.37
CA SER A 215 8.82 -7.87 -4.96
C SER A 215 8.87 -6.67 -5.92
N ARG A 216 9.48 -5.56 -5.49
CA ARG A 216 9.59 -4.36 -6.33
C ARG A 216 10.57 -4.53 -7.49
N VAL A 217 11.70 -5.19 -7.27
CA VAL A 217 12.68 -5.49 -8.33
C VAL A 217 12.05 -6.35 -9.43
N ARG A 218 11.33 -7.41 -9.05
CA ARG A 218 10.59 -8.25 -10.00
C ARG A 218 9.59 -7.43 -10.81
N GLN A 219 8.83 -6.56 -10.17
CA GLN A 219 7.92 -5.63 -10.84
C GLN A 219 8.66 -4.72 -11.84
N THR A 220 9.81 -4.16 -11.44
CA THR A 220 10.62 -3.28 -12.28
C THR A 220 11.14 -4.00 -13.52
N THR A 221 11.58 -5.27 -13.40
CA THR A 221 12.09 -6.04 -14.54
C THR A 221 11.01 -6.40 -15.55
N PHE A 222 9.73 -6.49 -15.14
CA PHE A 222 8.62 -6.56 -16.10
C PHE A 222 8.39 -5.25 -16.84
N LEU A 223 8.61 -4.10 -16.19
CA LEU A 223 8.37 -2.77 -16.78
C LEU A 223 9.50 -2.33 -17.71
N VAL A 224 10.70 -2.90 -17.56
CA VAL A 224 11.89 -2.62 -18.37
C VAL A 224 12.39 -3.93 -18.99
N PRO A 225 11.83 -4.35 -20.12
CA PRO A 225 12.15 -5.64 -20.75
C PRO A 225 13.64 -5.76 -21.07
N GLY A 226 14.22 -6.90 -20.69
CA GLY A 226 15.64 -7.19 -20.91
C GLY A 226 16.58 -6.67 -19.83
N LEU A 227 16.09 -5.85 -18.89
CA LEU A 227 16.87 -5.46 -17.73
C LEU A 227 17.05 -6.66 -16.80
N THR A 228 18.31 -6.98 -16.49
CA THR A 228 18.68 -8.00 -15.51
C THR A 228 18.96 -7.32 -14.17
N VAL A 229 18.26 -7.71 -13.11
CA VAL A 229 18.52 -7.23 -11.76
C VAL A 229 18.82 -8.42 -10.84
N THR A 230 19.99 -8.38 -10.21
CA THR A 230 20.40 -9.37 -9.21
C THR A 230 20.28 -8.77 -7.82
N VAL A 231 19.60 -9.45 -6.92
CA VAL A 231 19.46 -9.08 -5.50
C VAL A 231 20.18 -10.11 -4.66
N ARG A 232 21.10 -9.67 -3.82
CA ARG A 232 21.89 -10.51 -2.93
C ARG A 232 21.76 -10.04 -1.49
N ASP A 233 21.40 -10.93 -0.57
CA ASP A 233 21.34 -10.68 0.87
C ASP A 233 22.47 -11.40 1.59
N GLU A 234 23.49 -10.66 2.01
CA GLU A 234 24.66 -11.17 2.75
C GLU A 234 24.45 -11.15 4.27
N ARG A 235 23.33 -10.60 4.75
CA ARG A 235 22.99 -10.54 6.19
C ARG A 235 22.61 -11.91 6.73
N ARG A 236 22.22 -12.85 5.85
CA ARG A 236 21.93 -14.25 6.20
C ARG A 236 23.25 -14.98 6.31
N MET A 237 23.74 -15.15 7.53
CA MET A 237 24.98 -15.85 7.81
C MET A 237 24.84 -17.38 7.64
N PRO A 238 25.84 -18.08 7.06
CA PRO A 238 25.91 -19.55 7.13
C PRO A 238 25.88 -20.02 8.59
N GLY A 239 25.01 -20.99 8.89
CA GLY A 239 24.88 -21.56 10.24
C GLY A 239 23.71 -21.05 11.08
N THR A 240 22.91 -20.09 10.58
CA THR A 240 21.60 -19.77 11.18
C THR A 240 20.59 -20.82 10.72
N PRO A 241 19.71 -21.39 11.58
CA PRO A 241 18.67 -22.31 11.14
C PRO A 241 17.81 -21.71 10.00
N GLY A 242 17.88 -22.33 8.81
CA GLY A 242 17.19 -21.85 7.59
C GLY A 242 18.02 -20.94 6.68
N ALA A 243 19.32 -20.72 6.92
CA ALA A 243 20.19 -19.94 6.06
C ALA A 243 21.31 -20.80 5.44
N ASP A 244 21.08 -21.29 4.24
CA ASP A 244 22.08 -22.00 3.43
C ASP A 244 23.00 -21.05 2.63
N GLY A 245 23.59 -20.04 3.30
CA GLY A 245 24.48 -19.04 2.67
C GLY A 245 23.77 -17.74 2.22
N PRO A 246 24.48 -16.85 1.49
CA PRO A 246 23.86 -15.62 0.94
C PRO A 246 22.71 -15.98 0.03
N HIS A 247 21.55 -15.35 0.24
CA HIS A 247 20.42 -15.53 -0.64
C HIS A 247 20.56 -14.62 -1.86
N GLU A 248 20.56 -15.19 -3.06
CA GLU A 248 20.70 -14.45 -4.31
C GLU A 248 19.60 -14.84 -5.28
N GLU A 249 18.90 -13.84 -5.80
CA GLU A 249 17.90 -14.01 -6.84
C GLU A 249 18.17 -13.06 -8.01
N THR A 250 18.01 -13.57 -9.22
CA THR A 250 18.17 -12.78 -10.45
C THR A 250 16.85 -12.74 -11.21
N PHE A 251 16.45 -11.55 -11.60
CA PHE A 251 15.22 -11.29 -12.34
C PHE A 251 15.54 -10.72 -13.72
N VAL A 252 14.94 -11.30 -14.75
CA VAL A 252 14.95 -10.80 -16.11
C VAL A 252 13.65 -11.23 -16.80
N HIS A 253 12.99 -10.30 -17.46
CA HIS A 253 11.78 -10.57 -18.24
C HIS A 253 11.93 -9.93 -19.61
N HIS A 254 11.56 -10.66 -20.65
CA HIS A 254 11.69 -10.19 -22.03
C HIS A 254 10.34 -9.83 -22.66
N GLY A 255 9.25 -10.43 -22.20
CA GLY A 255 7.90 -10.16 -22.68
C GLY A 255 7.26 -8.89 -22.10
N GLY A 256 7.90 -8.24 -21.14
CA GLY A 256 7.47 -6.95 -20.62
C GLY A 256 6.12 -7.01 -19.91
N THR A 257 5.21 -6.12 -20.30
CA THR A 257 3.85 -6.05 -19.74
C THR A 257 3.05 -7.33 -19.93
N VAL A 258 3.34 -8.11 -20.98
CA VAL A 258 2.70 -9.42 -21.24
C VAL A 258 3.09 -10.42 -20.16
N ASP A 259 4.40 -10.60 -19.92
CA ASP A 259 4.90 -11.49 -18.85
C ASP A 259 4.36 -11.08 -17.49
N PHE A 260 4.19 -9.77 -17.29
CA PHE A 260 3.67 -9.24 -16.04
C PHE A 260 2.19 -9.60 -15.83
N VAL A 261 1.36 -9.53 -16.87
CA VAL A 261 -0.04 -9.96 -16.82
C VAL A 261 -0.12 -11.47 -16.55
N GLU A 262 0.72 -12.28 -17.21
CA GLU A 262 0.75 -13.73 -16.96
C GLU A 262 1.15 -14.05 -15.51
N PHE A 263 2.10 -13.31 -14.95
CA PHE A 263 2.50 -13.45 -13.56
C PHE A 263 1.40 -13.06 -12.56
N LEU A 264 0.64 -12.01 -12.88
CA LEU A 264 -0.43 -11.50 -12.00
C LEU A 264 -1.72 -12.30 -12.10
N ALA A 265 -1.93 -13.00 -13.19
CA ALA A 265 -3.22 -13.64 -13.48
C ALA A 265 -3.53 -14.79 -12.50
N PRO A 266 -4.64 -14.69 -11.74
CA PRO A 266 -4.93 -15.63 -10.67
C PRO A 266 -5.58 -16.94 -11.13
N ASP A 267 -6.08 -16.98 -12.38
CA ASP A 267 -6.96 -18.05 -12.86
C ASP A 267 -6.71 -18.44 -14.32
N ALA A 268 -7.44 -19.47 -14.78
CA ALA A 268 -7.33 -19.96 -16.15
C ALA A 268 -7.75 -18.88 -17.15
N ALA A 269 -7.01 -18.82 -18.27
CA ALA A 269 -7.23 -17.83 -19.32
C ALA A 269 -8.51 -18.10 -20.13
N VAL A 270 -9.30 -17.06 -20.37
CA VAL A 270 -10.37 -17.03 -21.38
C VAL A 270 -9.81 -16.52 -22.70
N THR A 271 -8.87 -15.57 -22.65
CA THR A 271 -8.12 -15.09 -23.82
C THR A 271 -6.63 -15.26 -23.61
N ASP A 272 -5.86 -15.30 -24.68
CA ASP A 272 -4.42 -15.02 -24.57
C ASP A 272 -4.20 -13.62 -24.02
N THR A 273 -2.99 -13.33 -23.58
CA THR A 273 -2.63 -11.99 -23.16
C THR A 273 -2.41 -11.12 -24.40
N TRP A 274 -3.27 -10.13 -24.56
CA TRP A 274 -3.17 -9.16 -25.64
C TRP A 274 -2.32 -7.98 -25.26
N ARG A 275 -1.44 -7.55 -26.16
CA ARG A 275 -0.68 -6.31 -26.02
C ARG A 275 -1.23 -5.26 -26.96
N LEU A 276 -1.57 -4.09 -26.40
CA LEU A 276 -2.08 -2.92 -27.08
C LEU A 276 -1.05 -1.81 -26.89
N ALA A 277 -0.34 -1.43 -27.94
CA ALA A 277 0.73 -0.45 -27.81
C ALA A 277 0.65 0.60 -28.91
N GLY A 278 1.05 1.82 -28.59
CA GLY A 278 1.08 2.92 -29.53
C GLY A 278 1.60 4.20 -28.90
N THR A 279 1.70 5.23 -29.73
CA THR A 279 2.20 6.55 -29.30
C THR A 279 1.18 7.62 -29.61
N GLY A 280 1.24 8.69 -28.86
CA GLY A 280 0.50 9.92 -29.13
C GLY A 280 1.29 11.14 -28.65
N SER A 281 0.90 12.31 -29.11
CA SER A 281 1.54 13.56 -28.71
C SER A 281 0.50 14.59 -28.29
N PHE A 282 0.92 15.52 -27.45
CA PHE A 282 0.13 16.69 -27.06
C PHE A 282 1.05 17.90 -26.90
N THR A 283 0.47 19.08 -27.05
CA THR A 283 1.20 20.34 -26.86
C THR A 283 0.78 20.94 -25.52
N GLU A 284 1.78 21.38 -24.74
CA GLU A 284 1.55 22.12 -23.50
C GLU A 284 2.35 23.42 -23.51
N THR A 285 1.82 24.42 -22.83
CA THR A 285 2.50 25.68 -22.61
C THR A 285 3.27 25.62 -21.29
N VAL A 286 4.58 25.66 -21.35
CA VAL A 286 5.45 25.63 -20.17
C VAL A 286 6.08 26.98 -19.91
N PRO A 287 6.21 27.41 -18.65
CA PRO A 287 6.97 28.60 -18.30
C PRO A 287 8.48 28.30 -18.42
N VAL A 288 9.20 29.09 -19.19
CA VAL A 288 10.66 29.01 -19.35
C VAL A 288 11.27 30.33 -18.91
N LEU A 289 12.36 30.25 -18.13
CA LEU A 289 13.15 31.44 -17.77
C LEU A 289 14.00 31.84 -18.96
N ASP A 290 13.84 33.09 -19.41
CA ASP A 290 14.72 33.67 -20.41
C ASP A 290 16.13 33.96 -19.81
N GLY A 291 17.07 34.33 -20.64
CA GLY A 291 18.44 34.65 -20.20
C GLY A 291 18.58 35.86 -19.26
N ARG A 292 17.44 36.55 -19.00
CA ARG A 292 17.35 37.70 -18.07
C ARG A 292 16.55 37.34 -16.81
N GLY A 293 16.11 36.06 -16.66
CA GLY A 293 15.35 35.58 -15.51
C GLY A 293 13.85 35.91 -15.55
N HIS A 294 13.30 36.37 -16.70
CA HIS A 294 11.85 36.54 -16.85
C HIS A 294 11.18 35.24 -17.30
N LEU A 295 10.00 34.97 -16.77
CA LEU A 295 9.18 33.86 -17.21
C LEU A 295 8.54 34.19 -18.57
N THR A 296 8.84 33.36 -19.57
CA THR A 296 8.21 33.38 -20.88
C THR A 296 7.44 32.08 -21.08
N SER A 297 6.37 32.10 -21.85
CA SER A 297 5.60 30.90 -22.17
C SER A 297 6.11 30.30 -23.47
N GLN A 298 6.45 29.00 -23.45
CA GLN A 298 6.87 28.27 -24.63
C GLN A 298 5.93 27.06 -24.84
N GLU A 299 5.51 26.87 -26.10
CA GLU A 299 4.81 25.66 -26.50
C GLU A 299 5.81 24.51 -26.70
N VAL A 300 5.59 23.40 -25.97
CA VAL A 300 6.39 22.20 -26.07
C VAL A 300 5.52 21.02 -26.46
N THR A 301 5.91 20.29 -27.50
CA THR A 301 5.27 19.04 -27.86
C THR A 301 5.84 17.92 -27.02
N ARG A 302 4.96 17.20 -26.32
CA ARG A 302 5.28 16.02 -25.50
C ARG A 302 4.80 14.78 -26.19
N GLU A 303 5.66 13.77 -26.22
CA GLU A 303 5.27 12.40 -26.66
C GLU A 303 4.84 11.57 -25.47
N CYS A 304 3.87 10.69 -25.68
CA CYS A 304 3.40 9.72 -24.71
C CYS A 304 3.33 8.35 -25.38
N GLU A 305 4.14 7.42 -24.91
CA GLU A 305 4.04 6.02 -25.27
C GLU A 305 3.01 5.35 -24.36
N VAL A 306 2.21 4.47 -24.93
CA VAL A 306 1.20 3.67 -24.23
C VAL A 306 1.50 2.21 -24.48
N ASP A 307 1.61 1.42 -23.44
CA ASP A 307 1.76 -0.04 -23.52
C ASP A 307 0.83 -0.68 -22.50
N VAL A 308 -0.14 -1.43 -23.00
CA VAL A 308 -1.14 -2.13 -22.19
C VAL A 308 -1.08 -3.60 -22.54
N ALA A 309 -0.91 -4.45 -21.56
CA ALA A 309 -1.19 -5.86 -21.69
C ALA A 309 -2.43 -6.22 -20.86
N LEU A 310 -3.29 -7.04 -21.41
CA LEU A 310 -4.52 -7.45 -20.73
C LEU A 310 -4.98 -8.83 -21.18
N ARG A 311 -5.64 -9.55 -20.26
CA ARG A 311 -6.34 -10.81 -20.56
C ARG A 311 -7.55 -10.95 -19.67
N TRP A 312 -8.53 -11.72 -20.12
CA TRP A 312 -9.65 -12.16 -19.29
C TRP A 312 -9.43 -13.59 -18.80
N GLY A 313 -9.60 -13.80 -17.53
CA GLY A 313 -9.63 -15.10 -16.88
C GLY A 313 -11.06 -15.60 -16.63
N THR A 314 -11.17 -16.82 -16.10
CA THR A 314 -12.46 -17.44 -15.77
C THR A 314 -13.09 -16.91 -14.50
N GLY A 315 -12.31 -16.30 -13.64
CA GLY A 315 -12.74 -15.74 -12.35
C GLY A 315 -13.49 -14.42 -12.46
N TYR A 316 -13.65 -13.78 -11.32
CA TYR A 316 -14.36 -12.49 -11.17
C TYR A 316 -13.45 -11.37 -10.73
N GLU A 317 -12.29 -11.70 -10.15
CA GLU A 317 -11.38 -10.73 -9.60
C GLU A 317 -10.80 -9.86 -10.73
N THR A 318 -10.74 -8.57 -10.45
CA THR A 318 -10.13 -7.60 -11.36
C THR A 318 -8.78 -7.21 -10.79
N GLU A 319 -7.72 -7.46 -11.54
CA GLU A 319 -6.38 -7.06 -11.17
C GLU A 319 -5.84 -6.09 -12.23
N VAL A 320 -5.80 -4.80 -11.90
CA VAL A 320 -5.29 -3.76 -12.79
C VAL A 320 -4.14 -3.04 -12.11
N ARG A 321 -2.97 -3.12 -12.72
CA ARG A 321 -1.79 -2.37 -12.30
C ARG A 321 -1.51 -1.27 -13.30
N SER A 322 -1.31 -0.05 -12.80
CA SER A 322 -1.02 1.08 -13.65
C SER A 322 0.28 1.78 -13.24
N PHE A 323 1.02 2.22 -14.25
CA PHE A 323 2.35 2.81 -14.07
C PHE A 323 2.53 4.01 -14.98
N VAL A 324 3.32 4.96 -14.50
CA VAL A 324 3.83 6.09 -15.26
C VAL A 324 5.34 6.01 -15.23
N ASN A 325 5.97 5.80 -16.37
CA ASN A 325 7.37 5.40 -16.49
C ASN A 325 7.57 4.06 -15.74
N ILE A 326 8.15 4.09 -14.54
CA ILE A 326 8.26 2.92 -13.64
C ILE A 326 7.49 3.11 -12.32
N ILE A 327 6.88 4.28 -12.13
CA ILE A 327 6.21 4.66 -10.89
C ILE A 327 4.83 4.01 -10.87
N SER A 328 4.57 3.23 -9.82
CA SER A 328 3.24 2.66 -9.60
C SER A 328 2.24 3.74 -9.21
N THR A 329 1.06 3.70 -9.83
CA THR A 329 -0.04 4.62 -9.56
C THR A 329 -1.26 3.86 -9.02
N PRO A 330 -1.21 3.39 -7.76
CA PRO A 330 -2.22 2.50 -7.19
C PRO A 330 -3.61 3.15 -7.09
N LYS A 331 -3.68 4.47 -7.06
CA LYS A 331 -4.94 5.23 -7.08
C LYS A 331 -5.35 5.66 -8.50
N GLY A 332 -4.61 5.22 -9.53
CA GLY A 332 -4.92 5.47 -10.93
C GLY A 332 -4.53 6.85 -11.43
N GLY A 333 -5.43 7.49 -12.15
CA GLY A 333 -5.24 8.79 -12.77
C GLY A 333 -5.77 8.83 -14.21
N THR A 334 -5.35 9.84 -14.97
CA THR A 334 -5.85 10.11 -16.33
C THR A 334 -5.61 8.95 -17.29
N HIS A 335 -4.49 8.23 -17.19
CA HIS A 335 -4.16 7.06 -18.02
C HIS A 335 -5.11 5.89 -17.75
N LEU A 336 -5.40 5.57 -16.48
CA LEU A 336 -6.35 4.50 -16.12
C LEU A 336 -7.77 4.88 -16.55
N ALA A 337 -8.17 6.12 -16.37
CA ALA A 337 -9.45 6.63 -16.86
C ALA A 337 -9.57 6.52 -18.40
N GLY A 338 -8.46 6.72 -19.12
CA GLY A 338 -8.38 6.50 -20.57
C GLY A 338 -8.59 5.05 -20.97
N LEU A 339 -7.94 4.11 -20.29
CA LEU A 339 -8.09 2.66 -20.48
C LEU A 339 -9.55 2.24 -20.26
N GLU A 340 -10.13 2.60 -19.12
CA GLU A 340 -11.52 2.29 -18.78
C GLU A 340 -12.51 2.83 -19.81
N GLN A 341 -12.31 4.07 -20.23
CA GLN A 341 -13.14 4.70 -21.28
C GLN A 341 -13.07 3.92 -22.59
N ALA A 342 -11.87 3.53 -23.03
CA ALA A 342 -11.66 2.79 -24.26
C ALA A 342 -12.27 1.39 -24.20
N LEU A 343 -12.04 0.65 -23.12
CA LEU A 343 -12.65 -0.66 -22.91
C LEU A 343 -14.16 -0.59 -22.97
N MET A 344 -14.77 0.37 -22.23
CA MET A 344 -16.22 0.57 -22.22
C MET A 344 -16.76 0.86 -23.62
N LYS A 345 -16.14 1.79 -24.33
CA LYS A 345 -16.60 2.22 -25.66
C LYS A 345 -16.47 1.09 -26.68
N THR A 346 -15.31 0.44 -26.73
CA THR A 346 -15.01 -0.59 -27.71
C THR A 346 -15.86 -1.83 -27.48
N ILE A 347 -15.92 -2.33 -26.25
CA ILE A 347 -16.67 -3.55 -25.93
C ILE A 347 -18.18 -3.33 -26.16
N ARG A 348 -18.74 -2.20 -25.71
CA ARG A 348 -20.16 -1.88 -26.00
C ARG A 348 -20.47 -1.90 -27.47
N LYS A 349 -19.64 -1.24 -28.29
CA LYS A 349 -19.79 -1.23 -29.73
C LYS A 349 -19.71 -2.64 -30.32
N GLN A 350 -18.79 -3.48 -29.87
CA GLN A 350 -18.66 -4.85 -30.35
C GLN A 350 -19.82 -5.74 -29.92
N VAL A 351 -20.36 -5.55 -28.70
CA VAL A 351 -21.57 -6.25 -28.25
C VAL A 351 -22.77 -5.86 -29.10
N GLU A 352 -22.94 -4.58 -29.42
CA GLU A 352 -24.02 -4.09 -30.30
C GLU A 352 -23.92 -4.71 -31.71
N LEU A 353 -22.73 -4.72 -32.31
CA LEU A 353 -22.50 -5.31 -33.63
C LEU A 353 -22.76 -6.83 -33.63
N ASN A 354 -22.56 -7.51 -32.53
CA ASN A 354 -22.76 -8.95 -32.36
C ASN A 354 -24.07 -9.31 -31.63
N ALA A 355 -24.99 -8.35 -31.45
CA ALA A 355 -26.16 -8.50 -30.61
C ALA A 355 -27.03 -9.71 -30.93
N ARG A 356 -27.21 -10.05 -32.23
CA ARG A 356 -27.97 -11.25 -32.64
C ARG A 356 -27.31 -12.53 -32.16
N ARG A 357 -26.00 -12.66 -32.32
CA ARG A 357 -25.22 -13.84 -31.85
C ARG A 357 -25.27 -13.95 -30.34
N LEU A 358 -25.06 -12.84 -29.67
CA LEU A 358 -25.02 -12.77 -28.21
C LEU A 358 -26.40 -12.83 -27.54
N LYS A 359 -27.47 -12.75 -28.34
CA LYS A 359 -28.87 -12.72 -27.85
C LYS A 359 -29.09 -11.58 -26.82
N VAL A 360 -28.57 -10.39 -27.13
CA VAL A 360 -28.71 -9.19 -26.32
C VAL A 360 -29.67 -8.23 -27.01
N SER A 361 -30.60 -7.63 -26.26
CA SER A 361 -31.51 -6.61 -26.78
C SER A 361 -30.81 -5.27 -26.90
N THR A 362 -30.80 -4.69 -28.09
CA THR A 362 -30.28 -3.33 -28.31
C THR A 362 -31.29 -2.24 -27.99
N LYS A 363 -32.56 -2.60 -27.78
CA LYS A 363 -33.66 -1.67 -27.44
C LYS A 363 -33.91 -1.57 -25.95
N ASP A 364 -33.52 -2.59 -25.19
CA ASP A 364 -33.70 -2.63 -23.74
C ASP A 364 -32.52 -1.95 -23.05
N THR A 365 -32.75 -0.78 -22.48
CA THR A 365 -31.73 -0.02 -21.74
C THR A 365 -31.27 -0.75 -20.47
N THR A 366 -32.00 -1.72 -19.99
CA THR A 366 -31.63 -2.52 -18.81
C THR A 366 -30.56 -3.55 -19.11
N GLU A 367 -30.45 -4.04 -20.37
CA GLU A 367 -29.41 -4.97 -20.84
C GLU A 367 -28.13 -4.26 -21.30
N ARG A 368 -27.79 -3.14 -20.67
CA ARG A 368 -26.58 -2.38 -21.01
C ARG A 368 -25.37 -2.94 -20.27
N ILE A 369 -24.27 -3.12 -21.01
CA ILE A 369 -22.96 -3.48 -20.42
C ILE A 369 -22.49 -2.34 -19.52
N GLU A 370 -22.16 -2.64 -18.26
CA GLU A 370 -21.55 -1.75 -17.29
C GLU A 370 -20.04 -1.99 -17.19
N LYS A 371 -19.31 -1.09 -16.52
CA LYS A 371 -17.86 -1.20 -16.31
C LYS A 371 -17.51 -2.52 -15.63
N ASP A 372 -18.23 -2.88 -14.57
CA ASP A 372 -17.96 -4.07 -13.76
C ASP A 372 -18.11 -5.37 -14.58
N ASP A 373 -19.01 -5.40 -15.58
CA ASP A 373 -19.16 -6.56 -16.46
C ASP A 373 -17.91 -6.78 -17.31
N ILE A 374 -17.27 -5.70 -17.76
CA ILE A 374 -16.05 -5.74 -18.57
C ILE A 374 -14.84 -6.06 -17.71
N MET A 375 -14.78 -5.46 -16.53
CA MET A 375 -13.66 -5.62 -15.61
C MET A 375 -13.62 -6.98 -14.92
N ALA A 376 -14.75 -7.70 -14.89
CA ALA A 376 -14.84 -9.02 -14.25
C ALA A 376 -13.88 -10.03 -14.84
N GLY A 377 -12.91 -10.48 -14.04
CA GLY A 377 -11.87 -11.42 -14.45
C GLY A 377 -10.79 -10.79 -15.35
N LEU A 378 -10.75 -9.47 -15.46
CA LEU A 378 -9.71 -8.75 -16.20
C LEU A 378 -8.45 -8.66 -15.38
N THR A 379 -7.35 -9.17 -15.90
CA THR A 379 -5.99 -8.84 -15.46
C THR A 379 -5.37 -7.92 -16.49
N ALA A 380 -4.90 -6.74 -16.08
CA ALA A 380 -4.30 -5.76 -16.97
C ALA A 380 -3.13 -5.03 -16.32
N VAL A 381 -2.12 -4.76 -17.13
CA VAL A 381 -1.00 -3.88 -16.80
C VAL A 381 -1.00 -2.75 -17.82
N LEU A 382 -1.10 -1.53 -17.33
CA LEU A 382 -1.01 -0.30 -18.12
C LEU A 382 0.25 0.44 -17.75
N THR A 383 1.09 0.73 -18.71
CA THR A 383 2.20 1.67 -18.55
C THR A 383 2.11 2.78 -19.58
N VAL A 384 2.36 4.00 -19.12
CA VAL A 384 2.57 5.14 -20.01
C VAL A 384 3.96 5.71 -19.75
N ARG A 385 4.66 6.07 -20.83
CA ARG A 385 5.97 6.73 -20.76
C ARG A 385 5.84 8.13 -21.33
N LEU A 386 6.19 9.11 -20.53
CA LEU A 386 6.20 10.51 -20.95
C LEU A 386 7.22 11.31 -20.16
N ALA A 387 7.74 12.34 -20.78
CA ALA A 387 8.60 13.31 -20.12
C ALA A 387 7.75 14.20 -19.20
N GLU A 388 8.26 14.49 -18.01
CA GLU A 388 7.67 15.45 -17.04
C GLU A 388 6.20 15.17 -16.70
N PRO A 389 5.81 13.97 -16.24
CA PRO A 389 4.45 13.69 -15.80
C PRO A 389 4.06 14.54 -14.58
N GLN A 390 2.81 15.04 -14.57
CA GLN A 390 2.27 15.76 -13.44
C GLN A 390 1.44 14.80 -12.58
N PHE A 391 1.72 14.76 -11.26
CA PHE A 391 1.00 13.92 -10.30
C PHE A 391 0.19 14.75 -9.33
N GLU A 392 -0.90 14.17 -8.83
CA GLU A 392 -1.65 14.75 -7.72
C GLU A 392 -0.93 14.39 -6.40
N GLY A 393 -0.08 15.29 -5.94
CA GLY A 393 0.64 15.15 -4.66
C GLY A 393 2.01 14.48 -4.75
N GLN A 394 2.75 14.57 -3.64
CA GLN A 394 4.15 14.13 -3.51
C GLN A 394 4.33 12.60 -3.60
N THR A 395 3.32 11.84 -3.22
CA THR A 395 3.37 10.36 -3.23
C THR A 395 3.28 9.76 -4.63
N LYS A 396 2.99 10.59 -5.67
CA LYS A 396 2.91 10.19 -7.08
C LYS A 396 1.90 9.05 -7.37
N GLU A 397 0.89 8.89 -6.53
CA GLU A 397 -0.07 7.79 -6.64
C GLU A 397 -1.14 7.97 -7.72
N VAL A 398 -1.32 9.21 -8.20
CA VAL A 398 -2.34 9.59 -9.20
C VAL A 398 -1.71 10.44 -10.30
N LEU A 399 -1.85 10.01 -11.56
CA LEU A 399 -1.42 10.83 -12.69
C LEU A 399 -2.46 11.92 -13.01
N GLY A 400 -2.03 13.19 -12.96
CA GLY A 400 -2.86 14.35 -13.23
C GLY A 400 -2.80 14.89 -14.68
N THR A 401 -1.80 14.49 -15.49
CA THR A 401 -1.59 15.00 -16.85
C THR A 401 -2.82 14.74 -17.75
N GLY A 402 -3.66 15.77 -17.96
CA GLY A 402 -4.97 15.65 -18.60
C GLY A 402 -4.98 15.02 -20.00
N PRO A 403 -4.11 15.45 -20.95
CA PRO A 403 -4.09 14.93 -22.33
C PRO A 403 -3.84 13.43 -22.45
N VAL A 404 -3.14 12.81 -21.47
CA VAL A 404 -2.83 11.37 -21.47
C VAL A 404 -4.09 10.51 -21.53
N ARG A 405 -5.19 10.95 -20.91
CA ARG A 405 -6.48 10.24 -20.98
C ARG A 405 -6.93 10.00 -22.42
N GLY A 406 -6.87 11.04 -23.25
CA GLY A 406 -7.28 10.96 -24.64
C GLY A 406 -6.35 10.10 -25.49
N ILE A 407 -5.04 10.16 -25.23
CA ILE A 407 -4.04 9.36 -25.93
C ILE A 407 -4.22 7.88 -25.63
N VAL A 408 -4.29 7.50 -24.35
CA VAL A 408 -4.53 6.11 -23.94
C VAL A 408 -5.84 5.61 -24.51
N ALA A 409 -6.92 6.40 -24.40
CA ALA A 409 -8.22 6.01 -24.95
C ALA A 409 -8.14 5.73 -26.44
N LYS A 410 -7.46 6.57 -27.24
CA LYS A 410 -7.31 6.41 -28.68
C LYS A 410 -6.50 5.17 -29.04
N VAL A 411 -5.37 4.96 -28.41
CA VAL A 411 -4.49 3.80 -28.66
C VAL A 411 -5.23 2.50 -28.34
N VAL A 412 -5.81 2.41 -27.14
CA VAL A 412 -6.51 1.19 -26.72
C VAL A 412 -7.75 0.93 -27.58
N GLU A 413 -8.54 1.96 -27.93
CA GLU A 413 -9.70 1.81 -28.83
C GLU A 413 -9.29 1.29 -30.19
N SER A 414 -8.21 1.81 -30.77
CA SER A 414 -7.69 1.39 -32.08
C SER A 414 -7.24 -0.06 -32.07
N GLU A 415 -6.31 -0.40 -31.16
CA GLU A 415 -5.69 -1.72 -31.11
C GLU A 415 -6.69 -2.81 -30.69
N LEU A 416 -7.51 -2.54 -29.67
CA LEU A 416 -8.53 -3.49 -29.24
C LEU A 416 -9.60 -3.70 -30.32
N THR A 417 -10.00 -2.65 -31.05
CA THR A 417 -10.92 -2.80 -32.18
C THR A 417 -10.30 -3.67 -33.27
N ALA A 418 -9.02 -3.45 -33.60
CA ALA A 418 -8.31 -4.25 -34.60
C ALA A 418 -8.25 -5.74 -34.22
N LEU A 419 -8.01 -6.05 -32.93
CA LEU A 419 -8.03 -7.43 -32.42
C LEU A 419 -9.42 -8.05 -32.47
N LEU A 420 -10.44 -7.35 -31.99
CA LEU A 420 -11.82 -7.86 -31.91
C LEU A 420 -12.51 -8.00 -33.29
N THR A 421 -12.03 -7.27 -34.29
CA THR A 421 -12.56 -7.35 -35.68
C THR A 421 -11.63 -8.09 -36.64
N SER A 422 -10.52 -8.62 -36.16
CA SER A 422 -9.52 -9.31 -36.94
C SER A 422 -10.11 -10.53 -37.65
N PRO A 423 -9.79 -10.73 -38.95
CA PRO A 423 -10.22 -11.91 -39.70
C PRO A 423 -9.47 -13.20 -39.34
N LYS A 424 -8.36 -13.09 -38.58
CA LYS A 424 -7.57 -14.26 -38.16
C LYS A 424 -8.40 -15.16 -37.25
N ARG A 425 -8.33 -16.47 -37.50
CA ARG A 425 -9.15 -17.48 -36.81
C ARG A 425 -9.01 -17.42 -35.29
N ASP A 426 -7.78 -17.31 -34.81
CA ASP A 426 -7.50 -17.30 -33.37
C ASP A 426 -8.06 -16.04 -32.71
N HIS A 427 -7.83 -14.86 -33.30
CA HIS A 427 -8.39 -13.60 -32.79
C HIS A 427 -9.92 -13.63 -32.78
N LYS A 428 -10.55 -14.18 -33.82
CA LYS A 428 -12.00 -14.31 -33.90
C LYS A 428 -12.55 -15.24 -32.83
N THR A 429 -11.85 -16.34 -32.53
CA THR A 429 -12.22 -17.25 -31.44
C THR A 429 -12.15 -16.55 -30.10
N GLN A 430 -11.06 -15.88 -29.81
CA GLN A 430 -10.85 -15.16 -28.55
C GLN A 430 -11.83 -13.97 -28.40
N ALA A 431 -12.06 -13.20 -29.46
CA ALA A 431 -13.07 -12.15 -29.48
C ALA A 431 -14.47 -12.69 -29.15
N THR A 432 -14.79 -13.90 -29.63
CA THR A 432 -16.04 -14.57 -29.32
C THR A 432 -16.10 -14.92 -27.83
N LEU A 433 -15.07 -15.56 -27.30
CA LEU A 433 -15.01 -15.97 -25.89
C LEU A 433 -15.12 -14.79 -24.92
N VAL A 434 -14.38 -13.72 -25.17
CA VAL A 434 -14.44 -12.54 -24.27
C VAL A 434 -15.79 -11.85 -24.30
N LEU A 435 -16.40 -11.70 -25.50
CA LEU A 435 -17.73 -11.09 -25.59
C LEU A 435 -18.79 -11.96 -24.92
N ASP A 436 -18.70 -13.28 -25.06
CA ASP A 436 -19.61 -14.22 -24.39
C ASP A 436 -19.46 -14.16 -22.87
N LYS A 437 -18.20 -14.09 -22.35
CA LYS A 437 -17.94 -13.89 -20.92
C LYS A 437 -18.56 -12.59 -20.42
N ILE A 438 -18.27 -11.46 -21.06
CA ILE A 438 -18.77 -10.15 -20.62
C ILE A 438 -20.31 -10.11 -20.61
N VAL A 439 -20.96 -10.70 -21.62
CA VAL A 439 -22.43 -10.79 -21.64
C VAL A 439 -22.95 -11.75 -20.55
N SER A 440 -22.22 -12.81 -20.23
CA SER A 440 -22.54 -13.68 -19.11
C SER A 440 -22.49 -12.94 -17.77
N GLU A 441 -21.44 -12.12 -17.57
CA GLU A 441 -21.33 -11.29 -16.35
C GLU A 441 -22.46 -10.25 -16.24
N MET A 442 -22.79 -9.58 -17.35
CA MET A 442 -23.97 -8.69 -17.41
C MET A 442 -25.23 -9.41 -16.97
N ARG A 443 -25.47 -10.62 -17.50
CA ARG A 443 -26.67 -11.42 -17.14
C ARG A 443 -26.64 -11.82 -15.67
N ALA A 444 -25.49 -12.22 -15.15
CA ALA A 444 -25.31 -12.56 -13.74
C ALA A 444 -25.64 -11.33 -12.83
N ARG A 445 -25.12 -10.15 -13.19
CA ARG A 445 -25.41 -8.89 -12.50
C ARG A 445 -26.91 -8.56 -12.53
N LEU A 446 -27.55 -8.65 -13.69
CA LEU A 446 -28.98 -8.39 -13.85
C LEU A 446 -29.83 -9.40 -13.07
N SER A 447 -29.45 -10.67 -13.08
CA SER A 447 -30.08 -11.70 -12.28
C SER A 447 -29.95 -11.40 -10.78
N ALA A 448 -28.77 -11.02 -10.33
CA ALA A 448 -28.52 -10.64 -8.94
C ALA A 448 -29.33 -9.39 -8.53
N ARG A 449 -29.42 -8.37 -9.41
CA ARG A 449 -30.27 -7.20 -9.18
C ARG A 449 -31.75 -7.57 -9.08
N LYS A 450 -32.25 -8.43 -9.98
CA LYS A 450 -33.64 -8.93 -9.92
C LYS A 450 -33.90 -9.72 -8.63
N GLN A 451 -32.98 -10.59 -8.24
CA GLN A 451 -33.10 -11.31 -6.97
C GLN A 451 -33.09 -10.37 -5.76
N LYS A 452 -32.21 -9.37 -5.78
CA LYS A 452 -32.15 -8.34 -4.73
C LYS A 452 -33.46 -7.54 -4.67
N GLU A 453 -34.01 -7.18 -5.84
CA GLU A 453 -35.29 -6.48 -5.91
C GLU A 453 -36.45 -7.33 -5.44
N ILE A 454 -36.48 -8.61 -5.84
CA ILE A 454 -37.48 -9.57 -5.37
C ILE A 454 -37.37 -9.76 -3.84
N SER A 455 -36.14 -9.88 -3.31
CA SER A 455 -35.90 -9.95 -1.87
C SER A 455 -36.30 -8.67 -1.15
N ARG A 456 -36.00 -7.49 -1.72
CA ARG A 456 -36.43 -6.20 -1.18
C ARG A 456 -37.95 -6.07 -1.21
N ARG A 457 -38.64 -6.51 -2.29
CA ARG A 457 -40.08 -6.54 -2.37
C ARG A 457 -40.71 -7.56 -1.41
N LYS A 458 -40.11 -8.75 -1.27
CA LYS A 458 -40.53 -9.70 -0.22
C LYS A 458 -40.33 -9.11 1.17
N ASN A 459 -39.20 -8.50 1.46
CA ASN A 459 -38.92 -7.88 2.76
C ASN A 459 -39.77 -6.64 3.02
N ALA A 460 -40.11 -5.85 1.98
CA ALA A 460 -41.05 -4.72 2.09
C ALA A 460 -42.50 -5.18 2.28
N LEU A 461 -42.87 -6.37 1.79
CA LEU A 461 -44.18 -6.99 2.01
C LEU A 461 -44.20 -7.80 3.31
N GLU A 462 -43.09 -8.29 3.77
CA GLU A 462 -42.89 -8.97 5.07
C GLU A 462 -42.32 -7.98 6.10
N THR A 463 -42.97 -6.84 6.32
CA THR A 463 -42.57 -5.72 7.20
C THR A 463 -42.29 -6.10 8.67
N SER A 464 -41.80 -7.30 8.96
CA SER A 464 -41.56 -7.76 10.32
C SER A 464 -40.36 -8.68 10.52
N ALA A 465 -39.38 -8.74 9.66
CA ALA A 465 -38.35 -9.73 9.87
C ALA A 465 -36.90 -9.27 9.76
N LEU A 466 -36.51 -8.21 10.46
CA LEU A 466 -35.18 -8.17 11.05
C LEU A 466 -35.04 -9.40 11.96
N PRO A 467 -33.82 -10.01 12.02
CA PRO A 467 -33.63 -11.18 12.88
C PRO A 467 -34.17 -10.90 14.28
N THR A 468 -35.03 -11.78 14.83
CA THR A 468 -35.61 -11.60 16.15
C THR A 468 -34.60 -11.39 17.27
N LYS A 469 -33.36 -11.76 17.00
CA LYS A 469 -32.21 -11.56 17.88
C LYS A 469 -31.60 -10.14 17.81
N LEU A 470 -31.93 -9.32 16.81
CA LEU A 470 -31.48 -7.92 16.74
C LEU A 470 -32.22 -7.07 17.78
N ALA A 471 -31.48 -6.39 18.62
CA ALA A 471 -32.02 -5.30 19.43
C ALA A 471 -31.64 -3.97 18.76
N ASP A 472 -32.51 -3.44 17.91
CA ASP A 472 -32.22 -2.25 17.10
C ASP A 472 -32.16 -0.96 17.93
N CYS A 473 -31.56 0.09 17.37
CA CYS A 473 -31.57 1.43 17.95
C CYS A 473 -32.79 2.24 17.46
N ARG A 474 -33.04 3.37 18.11
CA ARG A 474 -34.19 4.23 17.81
C ARG A 474 -33.92 5.22 16.71
N THR A 475 -32.65 5.62 16.51
CA THR A 475 -32.28 6.61 15.48
C THR A 475 -32.21 6.00 14.10
N ASP A 476 -32.71 6.74 13.12
CA ASP A 476 -32.54 6.45 11.68
C ASP A 476 -31.32 7.19 11.09
N ASP A 477 -30.64 8.01 11.88
CA ASP A 477 -29.43 8.73 11.48
C ASP A 477 -28.24 7.77 11.43
N VAL A 478 -27.83 7.43 10.22
CA VAL A 478 -26.75 6.46 9.96
C VAL A 478 -25.45 6.91 10.59
N ASP A 479 -25.10 8.19 10.52
CA ASP A 479 -23.81 8.70 11.02
C ASP A 479 -23.70 8.60 12.55
N ARG A 480 -24.82 8.62 13.24
CA ARG A 480 -24.89 8.48 14.69
C ARG A 480 -25.04 7.02 15.13
N SER A 481 -25.63 6.17 14.30
CA SER A 481 -25.98 4.80 14.66
C SER A 481 -24.77 3.88 14.71
N GLU A 482 -24.77 2.95 15.67
CA GLU A 482 -23.72 1.97 15.89
C GLU A 482 -24.32 0.57 16.01
N LEU A 483 -23.80 -0.39 15.23
CA LEU A 483 -24.11 -1.80 15.37
C LEU A 483 -23.01 -2.50 16.16
N LEU A 484 -23.33 -3.00 17.34
CA LEU A 484 -22.43 -3.80 18.15
C LEU A 484 -22.72 -5.29 17.92
N ILE A 485 -21.75 -5.99 17.36
CA ILE A 485 -21.83 -7.46 17.15
C ILE A 485 -21.22 -8.10 18.39
N VAL A 486 -22.07 -8.76 19.19
CA VAL A 486 -21.72 -9.28 20.52
C VAL A 486 -21.58 -10.78 20.49
N GLU A 487 -20.48 -11.28 21.05
CA GLU A 487 -20.23 -12.71 21.18
C GLU A 487 -21.10 -13.34 22.27
N GLY A 488 -21.89 -14.35 21.89
CA GLY A 488 -22.69 -15.18 22.78
C GLY A 488 -24.00 -14.53 23.29
N ASP A 489 -24.91 -15.38 23.72
CA ASP A 489 -26.19 -14.94 24.31
C ASP A 489 -26.02 -14.47 25.77
N SER A 490 -24.99 -14.90 26.48
CA SER A 490 -24.71 -14.52 27.87
C SER A 490 -24.36 -13.04 27.99
N ALA A 491 -23.50 -12.53 27.11
CA ALA A 491 -23.14 -11.12 27.09
C ALA A 491 -24.31 -10.23 26.56
N LEU A 492 -25.24 -10.77 25.77
CA LEU A 492 -26.36 -10.01 25.21
C LEU A 492 -27.25 -9.40 26.27
N GLY A 493 -27.56 -10.15 27.34
CA GLY A 493 -28.42 -9.68 28.43
C GLY A 493 -27.83 -8.43 29.09
N THR A 494 -26.60 -8.50 29.47
CA THR A 494 -25.84 -7.41 30.09
C THR A 494 -25.65 -6.22 29.13
N ALA A 495 -25.29 -6.49 27.86
CA ALA A 495 -25.15 -5.48 26.84
C ALA A 495 -26.46 -4.72 26.54
N LYS A 496 -27.62 -5.40 26.59
CA LYS A 496 -28.94 -4.76 26.44
C LYS A 496 -29.24 -3.75 27.53
N LEU A 497 -28.79 -4.00 28.75
CA LEU A 497 -28.93 -3.07 29.88
C LEU A 497 -27.90 -1.94 29.81
N ALA A 498 -26.70 -2.24 29.33
CA ALA A 498 -25.57 -1.33 29.24
C ALA A 498 -25.66 -0.32 28.08
N ARG A 499 -26.34 -0.67 26.99
CA ARG A 499 -26.36 0.14 25.76
C ARG A 499 -27.16 1.43 25.89
N ASN A 500 -26.78 2.42 25.10
CA ASN A 500 -27.68 3.54 24.80
C ASN A 500 -28.61 3.14 23.63
N SER A 501 -29.88 2.87 23.93
CA SER A 501 -30.87 2.41 22.95
C SER A 501 -31.21 3.44 21.88
N ASP A 502 -30.82 4.71 22.05
CA ASP A 502 -31.11 5.75 21.07
C ASP A 502 -30.28 5.55 19.78
N PHE A 503 -29.00 5.15 19.91
CA PHE A 503 -28.11 5.03 18.76
C PHE A 503 -27.31 3.71 18.69
N GLN A 504 -27.39 2.83 19.70
CA GLN A 504 -26.68 1.55 19.72
C GLN A 504 -27.62 0.39 19.50
N ALA A 505 -27.43 -0.34 18.39
CA ALA A 505 -28.05 -1.60 18.08
C ALA A 505 -27.14 -2.77 18.51
N LEU A 506 -27.73 -3.89 18.92
CA LEU A 506 -27.03 -5.12 19.32
C LEU A 506 -27.43 -6.30 18.45
N LEU A 507 -26.44 -7.01 17.92
CA LEU A 507 -26.62 -8.26 17.22
C LEU A 507 -25.77 -9.36 17.88
N PRO A 508 -26.38 -10.32 18.58
CA PRO A 508 -25.64 -11.46 19.10
C PRO A 508 -25.26 -12.43 17.98
N ILE A 509 -24.06 -12.98 18.06
CA ILE A 509 -23.61 -14.09 17.22
C ILE A 509 -23.36 -15.31 18.09
N ARG A 510 -23.81 -16.50 17.62
CA ARG A 510 -23.66 -17.75 18.35
C ARG A 510 -22.46 -18.53 17.86
N GLY A 511 -21.38 -18.51 18.66
CA GLY A 511 -20.17 -19.26 18.38
C GLY A 511 -19.40 -18.76 17.14
N LYS A 512 -18.55 -19.61 16.60
CA LYS A 512 -17.69 -19.30 15.45
C LYS A 512 -18.52 -19.26 14.16
N ILE A 513 -18.54 -18.11 13.50
CA ILE A 513 -19.21 -17.98 12.19
C ILE A 513 -18.42 -18.78 11.11
N LEU A 514 -19.06 -18.97 9.96
CA LEU A 514 -18.45 -19.66 8.84
C LEU A 514 -17.16 -18.95 8.38
N ASN A 515 -16.07 -19.70 8.16
CA ASN A 515 -14.89 -19.18 7.52
C ASN A 515 -15.15 -18.96 6.03
N VAL A 516 -15.45 -17.72 5.67
CA VAL A 516 -15.81 -17.33 4.29
C VAL A 516 -14.63 -17.31 3.32
N GLN A 517 -13.40 -17.47 3.80
CA GLN A 517 -12.22 -17.67 2.93
C GLN A 517 -12.26 -19.03 2.24
N LYS A 518 -12.86 -20.03 2.90
CA LYS A 518 -12.96 -21.42 2.39
C LYS A 518 -14.32 -21.75 1.79
N ALA A 519 -15.34 -20.96 2.10
CA ALA A 519 -16.71 -21.25 1.75
C ALA A 519 -17.12 -20.58 0.44
N SER A 520 -18.06 -21.19 -0.29
CA SER A 520 -18.70 -20.56 -1.43
C SER A 520 -19.65 -19.43 -0.99
N ILE A 521 -19.93 -18.48 -1.89
CA ILE A 521 -20.92 -17.42 -1.65
C ILE A 521 -22.28 -18.04 -1.28
N SER A 522 -22.67 -19.14 -1.92
CA SER A 522 -23.92 -19.85 -1.61
C SER A 522 -23.94 -20.38 -0.18
N ASP A 523 -22.81 -20.92 0.31
CA ASP A 523 -22.73 -21.46 1.66
C ASP A 523 -22.69 -20.33 2.70
N MET A 524 -22.02 -19.23 2.39
CA MET A 524 -22.04 -18.02 3.21
C MET A 524 -23.46 -17.49 3.40
N LEU A 525 -24.25 -17.38 2.33
CA LEU A 525 -25.63 -16.89 2.40
C LEU A 525 -26.58 -17.86 3.08
N LYS A 526 -26.26 -19.17 3.13
CA LYS A 526 -27.02 -20.18 3.89
C LYS A 526 -26.64 -20.18 5.37
N ASN A 527 -25.50 -19.68 5.75
CA ASN A 527 -25.10 -19.61 7.15
C ASN A 527 -25.91 -18.53 7.87
N ALA A 528 -26.63 -18.95 8.91
CA ALA A 528 -27.60 -18.09 9.62
C ALA A 528 -26.95 -16.84 10.24
N GLU A 529 -25.70 -16.96 10.75
CA GLU A 529 -24.98 -15.84 11.38
C GLU A 529 -24.46 -14.86 10.33
N CYS A 530 -23.84 -15.35 9.26
CA CYS A 530 -23.40 -14.50 8.15
C CYS A 530 -24.59 -13.80 7.48
N ALA A 531 -25.67 -14.53 7.21
CA ALA A 531 -26.90 -13.97 6.63
C ALA A 531 -27.49 -12.89 7.53
N ALA A 532 -27.55 -13.12 8.85
CA ALA A 532 -28.04 -12.13 9.81
C ALA A 532 -27.21 -10.86 9.82
N ILE A 533 -25.87 -10.97 9.80
CA ILE A 533 -24.97 -9.81 9.74
C ILE A 533 -25.22 -9.01 8.45
N ILE A 534 -25.26 -9.68 7.29
CA ILE A 534 -25.52 -9.05 5.99
C ILE A 534 -26.88 -8.35 5.99
N GLN A 535 -27.92 -9.03 6.49
CA GLN A 535 -29.30 -8.51 6.56
C GLN A 535 -29.39 -7.28 7.47
N VAL A 536 -28.77 -7.33 8.63
CA VAL A 536 -28.83 -6.24 9.62
C VAL A 536 -28.08 -5.00 9.11
N ILE A 537 -26.94 -5.17 8.45
CA ILE A 537 -26.21 -4.07 7.84
C ILE A 537 -27.00 -3.47 6.67
N GLY A 538 -27.74 -4.28 5.92
CA GLY A 538 -28.67 -3.81 4.89
C GLY A 538 -28.03 -3.37 3.57
N ALA A 539 -26.70 -3.45 3.45
CA ALA A 539 -25.93 -2.96 2.32
C ALA A 539 -25.61 -4.04 1.25
N GLY A 540 -26.07 -5.27 1.44
CA GLY A 540 -25.73 -6.40 0.57
C GLY A 540 -24.35 -6.97 0.85
N SER A 541 -23.77 -7.70 -0.14
CA SER A 541 -22.45 -8.31 0.00
C SER A 541 -21.75 -8.50 -1.35
N GLY A 542 -20.41 -8.51 -1.34
CA GLY A 542 -19.58 -8.69 -2.54
C GLY A 542 -19.83 -7.61 -3.59
N ARG A 543 -20.06 -8.00 -4.82
CA ARG A 543 -20.29 -7.07 -5.94
C ARG A 543 -21.55 -6.22 -5.82
N SER A 544 -22.53 -6.68 -5.06
CA SER A 544 -23.80 -5.97 -4.84
C SER A 544 -23.77 -5.09 -3.59
N PHE A 545 -22.62 -4.93 -2.96
CA PHE A 545 -22.48 -4.12 -1.76
C PHE A 545 -22.63 -2.63 -2.11
N ASP A 546 -23.55 -1.96 -1.42
CA ASP A 546 -23.85 -0.54 -1.58
C ASP A 546 -23.67 0.17 -0.23
N LEU A 547 -22.61 0.97 -0.11
CA LEU A 547 -22.25 1.65 1.14
C LEU A 547 -23.32 2.65 1.61
N GLU A 548 -24.02 3.29 0.67
CA GLU A 548 -25.09 4.26 0.97
C GLU A 548 -26.35 3.58 1.53
N ALA A 549 -26.53 2.29 1.23
CA ALA A 549 -27.63 1.50 1.79
C ALA A 549 -27.32 0.94 3.19
N ALA A 550 -26.12 1.16 3.72
CA ALA A 550 -25.74 0.68 5.05
C ALA A 550 -26.53 1.41 6.15
N ARG A 551 -27.15 0.62 7.03
CA ARG A 551 -28.03 1.13 8.11
C ARG A 551 -27.26 1.75 9.29
N TYR A 552 -25.98 1.47 9.42
CA TYR A 552 -25.16 1.90 10.57
C TYR A 552 -23.87 2.58 10.13
N GLY A 553 -23.55 3.68 10.78
CA GLY A 553 -22.31 4.43 10.53
C GLY A 553 -21.09 3.78 11.16
N LYS A 554 -21.26 3.00 12.24
CA LYS A 554 -20.19 2.22 12.87
C LYS A 554 -20.63 0.79 13.13
N ILE A 555 -19.72 -0.14 12.86
CA ILE A 555 -19.87 -1.56 13.16
C ILE A 555 -18.77 -1.94 14.14
N VAL A 556 -19.13 -2.32 15.34
CA VAL A 556 -18.21 -2.60 16.44
C VAL A 556 -18.26 -4.08 16.78
N MET A 557 -17.15 -4.78 16.62
CA MET A 557 -16.99 -6.16 17.04
C MET A 557 -16.69 -6.20 18.55
N MET A 558 -17.59 -6.81 19.31
CA MET A 558 -17.47 -7.02 20.75
C MET A 558 -17.27 -8.52 21.00
N THR A 559 -16.03 -8.96 21.08
CA THR A 559 -15.64 -10.34 21.34
C THR A 559 -14.92 -10.44 22.68
N ASP A 560 -14.97 -11.61 23.29
CA ASP A 560 -14.24 -11.89 24.51
C ASP A 560 -12.72 -11.68 24.35
N ALA A 561 -12.02 -11.47 25.46
CA ALA A 561 -10.58 -11.21 25.45
C ALA A 561 -9.74 -12.49 25.35
N ASP A 562 -10.34 -13.64 25.16
CA ASP A 562 -9.70 -14.95 25.05
C ASP A 562 -9.33 -15.34 23.61
N VAL A 563 -8.77 -16.54 23.42
CA VAL A 563 -8.38 -17.08 22.11
C VAL A 563 -9.58 -17.34 21.19
N ASP A 564 -10.72 -17.72 21.74
CA ASP A 564 -11.94 -17.97 20.96
C ASP A 564 -12.53 -16.65 20.45
N GLY A 565 -12.59 -15.62 21.28
CA GLY A 565 -12.98 -14.27 20.87
C GLY A 565 -12.05 -13.66 19.83
N ALA A 566 -10.73 -13.89 19.96
CA ALA A 566 -9.78 -13.50 18.93
C ALA A 566 -10.01 -14.21 17.58
N HIS A 567 -10.38 -15.50 17.61
CA HIS A 567 -10.73 -16.26 16.42
C HIS A 567 -12.05 -15.77 15.80
N ILE A 568 -13.09 -15.52 16.60
CA ILE A 568 -14.37 -14.97 16.14
C ILE A 568 -14.16 -13.61 15.47
N ARG A 569 -13.37 -12.75 16.09
CA ARG A 569 -12.99 -11.44 15.51
C ARG A 569 -12.30 -11.60 14.15
N THR A 570 -11.38 -12.57 14.02
CA THR A 570 -10.69 -12.85 12.75
C THR A 570 -11.67 -13.34 11.68
N LEU A 571 -12.65 -14.17 12.03
CA LEU A 571 -13.71 -14.62 11.12
C LEU A 571 -14.58 -13.46 10.67
N LEU A 572 -14.97 -12.56 11.58
CA LEU A 572 -15.73 -11.35 11.25
C LEU A 572 -14.94 -10.42 10.33
N LEU A 573 -13.64 -10.20 10.63
CA LEU A 573 -12.76 -9.41 9.77
C LEU A 573 -12.65 -10.03 8.37
N THR A 574 -12.54 -11.35 8.27
CA THR A 574 -12.54 -12.07 7.00
C THR A 574 -13.83 -11.80 6.21
N LEU A 575 -14.99 -11.84 6.89
CA LEU A 575 -16.28 -11.55 6.27
C LEU A 575 -16.34 -10.10 5.75
N PHE A 576 -15.97 -9.12 6.58
CA PHE A 576 -15.98 -7.71 6.18
C PHE A 576 -15.01 -7.43 5.06
N PHE A 577 -13.80 -7.95 5.15
CA PHE A 577 -12.76 -7.70 4.16
C PHE A 577 -13.11 -8.32 2.79
N ARG A 578 -13.66 -9.54 2.78
CA ARG A 578 -13.99 -10.26 1.53
C ARG A 578 -15.30 -9.80 0.89
N TYR A 579 -16.31 -9.52 1.68
CA TYR A 579 -17.68 -9.31 1.17
C TYR A 579 -18.27 -7.94 1.44
N MET A 580 -17.65 -7.13 2.30
CA MET A 580 -18.12 -5.78 2.67
C MET A 580 -16.96 -4.79 2.77
N ARG A 581 -15.98 -4.95 1.88
CA ARG A 581 -14.75 -4.18 1.90
C ARG A 581 -14.96 -2.66 1.95
N PRO A 582 -15.93 -2.05 1.22
CA PRO A 582 -16.18 -0.62 1.32
C PRO A 582 -16.47 -0.12 2.74
N LEU A 583 -16.98 -0.97 3.66
CA LEU A 583 -17.11 -0.60 5.08
C LEU A 583 -15.75 -0.43 5.76
N VAL A 584 -14.78 -1.29 5.41
CA VAL A 584 -13.43 -1.23 5.95
C VAL A 584 -12.70 0.00 5.39
N ASP A 585 -12.80 0.21 4.08
CA ASP A 585 -12.16 1.32 3.38
C ASP A 585 -12.74 2.68 3.82
N ALA A 586 -14.05 2.75 4.07
CA ALA A 586 -14.72 3.91 4.67
C ALA A 586 -14.42 4.08 6.18
N GLY A 587 -13.72 3.11 6.78
CA GLY A 587 -13.36 3.12 8.20
C GLY A 587 -14.54 3.03 9.15
N ARG A 588 -15.62 2.32 8.74
CA ARG A 588 -16.81 2.09 9.56
C ARG A 588 -16.70 0.84 10.46
N VAL A 589 -15.63 0.05 10.37
CA VAL A 589 -15.43 -1.19 11.15
C VAL A 589 -14.45 -0.96 12.29
N TYR A 590 -14.86 -1.40 13.49
CA TYR A 590 -14.10 -1.23 14.73
C TYR A 590 -14.08 -2.52 15.54
N ALA A 591 -13.04 -2.70 16.34
CA ALA A 591 -12.98 -3.70 17.41
C ALA A 591 -13.03 -2.98 18.77
N ALA A 592 -13.93 -3.39 19.63
CA ALA A 592 -13.94 -2.93 21.01
C ALA A 592 -12.73 -3.49 21.76
N VAL A 593 -12.23 -2.71 22.71
CA VAL A 593 -11.11 -3.11 23.57
C VAL A 593 -11.67 -3.12 25.02
N PRO A 594 -12.22 -4.26 25.47
CA PRO A 594 -12.65 -4.38 26.87
C PRO A 594 -11.43 -4.44 27.80
N PRO A 595 -11.59 -4.06 29.07
CA PRO A 595 -10.51 -4.19 30.05
C PRO A 595 -10.26 -5.67 30.39
N LEU A 596 -9.01 -5.99 30.71
CA LEU A 596 -8.62 -7.33 31.17
C LEU A 596 -8.74 -7.46 32.69
N HIS A 597 -8.48 -6.38 33.44
CA HIS A 597 -8.49 -6.42 34.87
C HIS A 597 -9.23 -5.23 35.49
N ARG A 598 -9.81 -5.46 36.66
CA ARG A 598 -10.37 -4.44 37.55
C ARG A 598 -9.66 -4.47 38.89
N VAL A 599 -9.04 -3.36 39.25
CA VAL A 599 -8.40 -3.14 40.55
C VAL A 599 -9.31 -2.30 41.42
N GLU A 600 -9.75 -2.80 42.57
CA GLU A 600 -10.53 -2.05 43.52
C GLU A 600 -9.60 -1.31 44.49
N VAL A 601 -9.54 0.00 44.32
CA VAL A 601 -8.74 0.89 45.16
C VAL A 601 -9.55 1.36 46.35
N ILE A 602 -9.06 1.08 47.53
CA ILE A 602 -9.77 1.35 48.78
C ILE A 602 -9.79 2.86 49.06
N GLY A 603 -10.97 3.39 49.22
CA GLY A 603 -11.16 4.80 49.56
C GLY A 603 -10.66 5.14 50.98
N ASN A 604 -10.02 6.28 51.14
CA ASN A 604 -9.57 6.75 52.45
C ASN A 604 -10.72 7.44 53.23
N GLY A 605 -11.02 6.93 54.41
CA GLY A 605 -12.04 7.51 55.31
C GLY A 605 -13.49 7.31 54.74
N SER A 606 -14.20 8.40 54.53
CA SER A 606 -15.60 8.38 54.02
C SER A 606 -15.72 8.31 52.50
N LYS A 607 -14.60 8.22 51.78
CA LYS A 607 -14.61 8.12 50.33
C LYS A 607 -14.95 6.69 49.90
N LYS A 608 -15.81 6.55 48.88
CA LYS A 608 -16.11 5.26 48.28
C LYS A 608 -14.88 4.67 47.61
N ASN A 609 -14.85 3.33 47.50
CA ASN A 609 -13.86 2.64 46.71
C ASN A 609 -13.91 3.12 45.27
N GLU A 610 -12.76 3.20 44.62
CA GLU A 610 -12.60 3.55 43.21
C GLU A 610 -12.18 2.30 42.43
N TYR A 611 -12.71 2.12 41.23
CA TYR A 611 -12.33 1.04 40.34
C TYR A 611 -11.39 1.57 39.27
N VAL A 612 -10.26 0.89 39.09
CA VAL A 612 -9.29 1.18 38.03
C VAL A 612 -9.24 -0.01 37.08
N TYR A 613 -9.51 0.26 35.82
CA TYR A 613 -9.48 -0.75 34.77
C TYR A 613 -8.15 -0.72 34.05
N THR A 614 -7.60 -1.89 33.69
CA THR A 614 -6.38 -2.03 32.90
C THR A 614 -6.59 -2.97 31.72
N TYR A 615 -5.89 -2.69 30.61
CA TYR A 615 -6.11 -3.35 29.32
C TYR A 615 -4.97 -4.27 28.90
N SER A 616 -3.96 -4.41 29.75
CA SER A 616 -2.83 -5.33 29.55
C SER A 616 -2.17 -5.68 30.89
N GLU A 617 -1.44 -6.80 30.92
CA GLU A 617 -0.64 -7.19 32.09
C GLU A 617 0.42 -6.12 32.43
N ALA A 618 1.04 -5.53 31.42
CA ALA A 618 2.00 -4.44 31.61
C ALA A 618 1.37 -3.21 32.26
N GLU A 619 0.16 -2.85 31.84
CA GLU A 619 -0.60 -1.73 32.41
C GLU A 619 -1.04 -2.03 33.84
N LEU A 620 -1.47 -3.26 34.13
CA LEU A 620 -1.76 -3.71 35.48
C LEU A 620 -0.54 -3.51 36.39
N ALA A 621 0.59 -4.08 35.98
CA ALA A 621 1.83 -3.97 36.76
C ALA A 621 2.27 -2.51 36.98
N ALA A 622 2.12 -1.65 35.97
CA ALA A 622 2.42 -0.24 36.11
C ALA A 622 1.44 0.49 37.06
N THR A 623 0.16 0.13 37.00
CA THR A 623 -0.88 0.70 37.86
C THR A 623 -0.68 0.32 39.30
N LEU A 624 -0.38 -0.96 39.59
CA LEU A 624 -0.10 -1.42 40.96
C LEU A 624 1.11 -0.69 41.58
N ARG A 625 2.21 -0.61 40.80
CA ARG A 625 3.39 0.17 41.25
C ARG A 625 3.07 1.64 41.51
N ARG A 626 2.20 2.25 40.72
CA ARG A 626 1.77 3.66 40.93
C ARG A 626 0.93 3.79 42.17
N LEU A 627 0.02 2.86 42.46
CA LEU A 627 -0.80 2.83 43.66
C LEU A 627 0.06 2.68 44.93
N GLU A 628 1.01 1.72 44.88
CA GLU A 628 1.98 1.50 45.97
C GLU A 628 2.83 2.74 46.24
N LYS A 629 3.40 3.36 45.23
CA LYS A 629 4.18 4.60 45.35
C LYS A 629 3.38 5.76 45.93
N SER A 630 2.08 5.82 45.63
CA SER A 630 1.18 6.86 46.15
C SER A 630 0.58 6.54 47.53
N GLY A 631 0.93 5.37 48.12
CA GLY A 631 0.42 4.91 49.39
C GLY A 631 -1.07 4.56 49.40
N ARG A 632 -1.66 4.37 48.22
CA ARG A 632 -3.07 3.98 48.05
C ARG A 632 -3.18 2.46 48.18
N ARG A 633 -4.10 2.02 49.03
CA ARG A 633 -4.38 0.61 49.22
C ARG A 633 -5.36 0.12 48.14
N TYR A 634 -5.18 -1.10 47.71
CA TYR A 634 -6.10 -1.79 46.81
C TYR A 634 -6.39 -3.21 47.33
N LYS A 635 -7.47 -3.83 46.91
CA LYS A 635 -7.74 -5.22 47.26
C LYS A 635 -6.78 -6.12 46.48
N GLU A 636 -6.20 -7.13 47.15
CA GLU A 636 -5.27 -8.08 46.56
C GLU A 636 -6.00 -9.02 45.53
N ASP A 637 -7.29 -9.27 45.76
CA ASP A 637 -8.13 -10.02 44.82
C ASP A 637 -8.49 -9.13 43.62
N ILE A 638 -7.62 -9.16 42.60
CA ILE A 638 -7.77 -8.40 41.35
C ILE A 638 -8.65 -9.22 40.41
N GLN A 639 -9.82 -8.69 40.08
CA GLN A 639 -10.71 -9.35 39.14
C GLN A 639 -10.11 -9.34 37.72
N ARG A 640 -9.93 -10.51 37.14
CA ARG A 640 -9.57 -10.70 35.73
C ARG A 640 -10.83 -11.08 34.95
N TYR A 641 -11.12 -10.32 33.87
CA TYR A 641 -12.22 -10.61 32.96
C TYR A 641 -11.73 -11.54 31.85
N LYS A 642 -12.33 -12.70 31.71
CA LYS A 642 -12.08 -13.63 30.60
C LYS A 642 -13.10 -13.40 29.47
N GLY A 643 -14.30 -12.92 29.79
CA GLY A 643 -15.32 -12.64 28.83
C GLY A 643 -16.20 -11.45 29.20
N LEU A 644 -16.89 -10.88 28.21
CA LEU A 644 -17.82 -9.75 28.36
C LEU A 644 -19.01 -10.09 29.27
N GLY A 645 -19.40 -11.37 29.32
CA GLY A 645 -20.48 -11.85 30.18
C GLY A 645 -20.17 -11.87 31.69
N GLU A 646 -18.90 -11.69 32.08
CA GLU A 646 -18.48 -11.59 33.47
C GLU A 646 -18.62 -10.17 34.03
N MET A 647 -18.87 -9.18 33.17
CA MET A 647 -19.12 -7.81 33.55
C MET A 647 -20.57 -7.57 33.86
N ASP A 648 -20.86 -6.79 34.91
CA ASP A 648 -22.21 -6.23 35.09
C ASP A 648 -22.48 -5.09 34.07
N ALA A 649 -23.75 -4.68 33.98
CA ALA A 649 -24.17 -3.73 32.96
C ALA A 649 -23.48 -2.35 33.11
N ASP A 650 -23.25 -1.90 34.33
CA ASP A 650 -22.61 -0.60 34.58
C ASP A 650 -21.14 -0.63 34.20
N GLN A 651 -20.45 -1.74 34.50
CA GLN A 651 -19.04 -1.94 34.13
C GLN A 651 -18.88 -2.00 32.60
N LEU A 652 -19.74 -2.77 31.92
CA LEU A 652 -19.72 -2.90 30.48
C LEU A 652 -20.06 -1.56 29.79
N ALA A 653 -21.02 -0.82 30.34
CA ALA A 653 -21.36 0.51 29.87
C ALA A 653 -20.15 1.44 29.98
N GLU A 654 -19.59 1.58 31.19
CA GLU A 654 -18.51 2.53 31.48
C GLU A 654 -17.22 2.24 30.69
N THR A 655 -16.85 0.96 30.55
CA THR A 655 -15.53 0.60 29.99
C THR A 655 -15.53 0.35 28.49
N THR A 656 -16.66 -0.12 27.94
CA THR A 656 -16.68 -0.72 26.60
C THR A 656 -17.73 -0.11 25.66
N MET A 657 -18.85 0.42 26.20
CA MET A 657 -19.96 0.86 25.36
C MET A 657 -20.17 2.38 25.34
N ASP A 658 -19.88 3.11 26.43
CA ASP A 658 -20.04 4.57 26.48
C ASP A 658 -19.02 5.25 25.56
N PRO A 659 -19.45 6.02 24.55
CA PRO A 659 -18.55 6.74 23.64
C PRO A 659 -17.53 7.66 24.31
N ARG A 660 -17.80 8.12 25.54
CA ARG A 660 -16.91 9.04 26.28
C ARG A 660 -15.71 8.34 26.90
N HIS A 661 -15.82 7.03 27.20
CA HIS A 661 -14.82 6.33 27.99
C HIS A 661 -14.23 5.11 27.26
N ARG A 662 -15.00 4.49 26.35
CA ARG A 662 -14.59 3.29 25.64
C ARG A 662 -13.39 3.52 24.71
N THR A 663 -12.61 2.47 24.52
CA THR A 663 -11.57 2.42 23.50
C THR A 663 -12.02 1.55 22.34
N LEU A 664 -12.02 2.11 21.12
CA LEU A 664 -12.28 1.39 19.90
C LEU A 664 -11.02 1.39 19.02
N ARG A 665 -10.65 0.22 18.53
CA ARG A 665 -9.60 0.08 17.52
C ARG A 665 -10.25 0.09 16.13
N ARG A 666 -10.00 1.13 15.36
CA ARG A 666 -10.44 1.22 13.97
C ARG A 666 -9.70 0.21 13.11
N VAL A 667 -10.44 -0.52 12.28
CA VAL A 667 -9.86 -1.45 11.30
C VAL A 667 -9.52 -0.67 10.04
N THR A 668 -8.26 -0.75 9.60
CA THR A 668 -7.77 -0.12 8.37
C THR A 668 -6.97 -1.14 7.57
N ALA A 669 -7.10 -1.12 6.26
CA ALA A 669 -6.28 -1.89 5.34
C ALA A 669 -5.48 -0.90 4.47
N GLN A 670 -4.23 -0.65 4.82
CA GLN A 670 -3.36 0.28 4.08
C GLN A 670 -2.81 -0.35 2.80
N ASP A 671 -2.56 -1.65 2.82
CA ASP A 671 -2.13 -2.44 1.66
C ASP A 671 -3.09 -3.62 1.46
N ALA A 672 -3.80 -3.59 0.35
CA ALA A 672 -4.78 -4.59 0.02
C ALA A 672 -4.16 -5.95 -0.32
N ALA A 673 -3.03 -5.94 -1.03
CA ALA A 673 -2.36 -7.17 -1.43
C ALA A 673 -1.74 -7.87 -0.21
N ALA A 674 -1.12 -7.11 0.69
CA ALA A 674 -0.59 -7.65 1.95
C ALA A 674 -1.71 -8.21 2.84
N ALA A 675 -2.85 -7.52 2.93
CA ALA A 675 -3.99 -8.01 3.70
C ALA A 675 -4.56 -9.31 3.09
N ASP A 676 -4.70 -9.40 1.77
CA ASP A 676 -5.14 -10.61 1.08
C ASP A 676 -4.20 -11.78 1.34
N ALA A 677 -2.88 -11.57 1.25
CA ALA A 677 -1.88 -12.60 1.54
C ALA A 677 -1.99 -13.13 2.97
N VAL A 678 -2.19 -12.24 3.95
CA VAL A 678 -2.38 -12.62 5.36
C VAL A 678 -3.67 -13.42 5.56
N PHE A 679 -4.79 -13.01 4.95
CA PHE A 679 -6.03 -13.76 5.03
C PHE A 679 -5.91 -15.13 4.35
N GLU A 680 -5.26 -15.23 3.20
CA GLU A 680 -5.02 -16.52 2.56
C GLU A 680 -4.13 -17.43 3.42
N LEU A 681 -3.05 -16.90 3.98
CA LEU A 681 -2.16 -17.64 4.87
C LEU A 681 -2.89 -18.17 6.12
N LEU A 682 -3.62 -17.29 6.82
CA LEU A 682 -4.23 -17.63 8.11
C LEU A 682 -5.55 -18.38 7.97
N MET A 683 -6.37 -18.03 7.00
CA MET A 683 -7.76 -18.48 6.86
C MET A 683 -8.00 -19.36 5.63
N GLY A 684 -7.05 -19.43 4.69
CA GLY A 684 -7.12 -20.21 3.47
C GLY A 684 -7.13 -21.73 3.68
N SER A 685 -7.24 -22.49 2.60
CA SER A 685 -7.33 -23.97 2.63
C SER A 685 -5.99 -24.65 2.86
N GLU A 686 -4.89 -24.02 2.45
CA GLU A 686 -3.55 -24.57 2.60
C GLU A 686 -3.08 -24.62 4.06
N VAL A 687 -2.73 -25.80 4.54
CA VAL A 687 -2.35 -26.01 5.94
C VAL A 687 -0.84 -25.81 6.16
N ALA A 688 -0.03 -26.22 5.19
CA ALA A 688 1.43 -26.23 5.33
C ALA A 688 2.00 -24.81 5.56
N PRO A 689 1.68 -23.78 4.75
CA PRO A 689 2.17 -22.42 4.97
C PRO A 689 1.75 -21.84 6.32
N ARG A 690 0.53 -22.14 6.78
CA ARG A 690 0.03 -21.70 8.09
C ARG A 690 0.80 -22.35 9.23
N ARG A 691 1.04 -23.67 9.14
CA ARG A 691 1.84 -24.39 10.13
C ARG A 691 3.26 -23.80 10.22
N ASP A 692 3.89 -23.57 9.07
CA ASP A 692 5.25 -23.05 9.00
C ASP A 692 5.33 -21.62 9.57
N PHE A 693 4.34 -20.79 9.32
CA PHE A 693 4.19 -19.47 9.93
C PHE A 693 4.06 -19.54 11.46
N ILE A 694 3.23 -20.46 11.97
CA ILE A 694 3.05 -20.66 13.42
C ILE A 694 4.35 -21.15 14.05
N VAL A 695 5.04 -22.10 13.43
CA VAL A 695 6.32 -22.65 13.93
C VAL A 695 7.40 -21.56 13.95
N ALA A 696 7.51 -20.75 12.90
CA ALA A 696 8.45 -19.63 12.85
C ALA A 696 8.15 -18.57 13.93
N GLY A 697 6.88 -18.30 14.21
CA GLY A 697 6.45 -17.36 15.24
C GLY A 697 6.52 -17.90 16.68
N ALA A 698 6.59 -19.21 16.87
CA ALA A 698 6.49 -19.85 18.20
C ALA A 698 7.59 -19.43 19.18
N SER A 699 8.79 -19.11 18.68
CA SER A 699 9.92 -18.62 19.48
C SER A 699 9.72 -17.18 20.02
N GLN A 700 8.82 -16.42 19.41
CA GLN A 700 8.51 -15.03 19.78
C GLN A 700 7.26 -14.94 20.66
N LEU A 701 6.60 -16.06 20.89
CA LEU A 701 5.33 -16.09 21.62
C LEU A 701 5.60 -16.00 23.13
N ASP A 702 5.07 -14.93 23.73
CA ASP A 702 5.03 -14.82 25.20
C ASP A 702 3.99 -15.80 25.74
N ARG A 703 4.47 -16.86 26.44
CA ARG A 703 3.60 -17.90 27.02
C ARG A 703 2.55 -17.36 28.00
N ALA A 704 2.80 -16.19 28.60
CA ALA A 704 1.84 -15.52 29.46
C ALA A 704 0.61 -14.95 28.70
N ARG A 705 0.68 -14.89 27.37
CA ARG A 705 -0.45 -14.46 26.51
C ARG A 705 -1.29 -15.61 25.99
N ILE A 706 -0.89 -16.85 26.26
CA ILE A 706 -1.66 -18.03 25.91
C ILE A 706 -2.45 -18.42 27.17
N ASP A 707 -3.74 -18.14 27.18
CA ASP A 707 -4.64 -18.75 28.16
C ASP A 707 -4.76 -20.25 27.82
N ALA A 708 -4.06 -21.08 28.57
CA ALA A 708 -4.20 -22.54 28.55
C ALA A 708 -5.36 -22.92 29.48
#